data_a7324fea18e0cb21c8ca89cd4cd68d48
#
_entry.id   a7324fea18e0cb21c8ca89cd4cd68d48
#
_cell.length_a   1.000
_cell.length_b   1.000
_cell.length_c   1.000
_cell.angle_alpha   90.00
_cell.angle_beta   90.00
_cell.angle_gamma   90.00
#
_symmetry.space_group_name_H-M   'P 1'
#
loop_
_entity.id
_entity.type
_entity.pdbx_description
1 polymer ?
#
loop_
_entity_poly.entity_id
_entity_poly.type
_entity_poly.pdbx_seq_one_letter_code
_entity_poly.pdbx_strand_id
1 'polypeptide(L)'
;MKKITSLLLFIASITYSQVTITPAIFEVTESITIRLDANSAATDCNGFSTPSKVYLHAGVGTETNAFGTSVVGNWGQDDGVGEMTFNAANSRWEITFVPKTYFGLTDTQADSITRLGFVFRNETGAQELKDNGCEDFIFAVGSFQLSLVAPTNTITVLNSGETLPISASSSLIANYTLKANGTSVNQQNDIIDYTYTPTITENTNFILEATNNGETQTQTFQAVVRPTVTEASVPTGLKDGINFNTTDATKATLVIYAPGKDFIHVIGDFNNWEIDNAYLLNKDTTTDRFWIELTGLTSLQNHTYQYLIEAELRIADPYSTIVLTESNDQYINNTTYPDLPVYPTGKTNHSVTLLKTGETEYDWQTTSFTKPKKTDLVIYELLIRDFDALHSFDAVKERLDYLQDLGINAIEFMPLMEFDGNESWGYNPSFHMALDKYYGTKEAFKGLIDECHARGIAIIVDVAFNHASGQNPYYRMWNTDNGNYGGQASADSPFFNETATHSYSVFNDFNHSQQATKDYVKRVTEYWIQEYKIDGFRWDLTKGFTQNCTSNDDSCTNNFQQDRVDVLKEYADIQWNSDPDFYIIFEHLGTNNEETQWVNYRLSEGKGIMVWGNHNTNYNQATMGFSDNTDFSWISYKNRGWSVPANVSYMESHDEERLMYKNLQYGNSNGSYDIQNLPTALDRIELASAFYMTVPGPKMIWQFGELGYDYSIDYNGRVGNKPILWNYFEEQDRKDLYDTFAKLIKLKLNYEIFETSDFTLDVANINGLKRIHLTDASASEIQAVLILGNFGVTTQNIIPNFQESGNWYNVLADNEVLNVTNVAQEITLQAGEFKVYANMPATLSNENFSADEENFITLFPNPTTTTSFSLSEEVLAVSVFNIQGKRVKKYTPESIANNTYLIADLNQGIYFVRIENAMKQFLIRKLIIK
;
A
#
# COMPACT_ATOMS: atom_id res chain seq x y z
N MET A 1 -38.17 -64.03 18.58
CA MET A 1 -37.18 -63.06 18.12
C MET A 1 -37.73 -62.43 16.85
N LYS A 2 -38.30 -61.23 17.03
CA LYS A 2 -38.96 -60.47 15.94
C LYS A 2 -37.87 -59.68 15.22
N LYS A 3 -37.66 -59.89 13.90
CA LYS A 3 -36.91 -59.05 13.02
C LYS A 3 -37.73 -57.81 12.71
N ILE A 4 -37.23 -56.65 13.13
CA ILE A 4 -37.74 -55.32 12.71
C ILE A 4 -36.92 -54.97 11.48
N THR A 5 -37.59 -54.94 10.32
CA THR A 5 -37.05 -54.41 9.07
C THR A 5 -37.30 -52.92 9.06
N SER A 6 -36.29 -52.08 9.30
CA SER A 6 -36.37 -50.64 9.10
C SER A 6 -36.41 -50.33 7.62
N LEU A 7 -37.54 -49.80 7.18
CA LEU A 7 -37.74 -49.24 5.85
C LEU A 7 -37.16 -47.79 5.91
N LEU A 8 -35.96 -47.58 5.38
CA LEU A 8 -35.42 -46.24 5.13
C LEU A 8 -36.19 -45.61 3.97
N LEU A 9 -37.07 -44.69 4.29
CA LEU A 9 -37.66 -43.79 3.31
C LEU A 9 -36.55 -42.81 2.85
N PHE A 10 -36.01 -43.03 1.67
CA PHE A 10 -35.27 -42.02 0.96
C PHE A 10 -36.26 -40.92 0.55
N ILE A 11 -36.26 -39.83 1.28
CA ILE A 11 -36.87 -38.58 0.83
C ILE A 11 -35.83 -38.00 -0.16
N ALA A 12 -36.08 -38.17 -1.46
CA ALA A 12 -35.38 -37.41 -2.48
C ALA A 12 -35.75 -35.93 -2.25
N SER A 13 -34.86 -35.16 -1.66
CA SER A 13 -34.96 -33.70 -1.68
C SER A 13 -34.76 -33.30 -3.13
N ILE A 14 -35.82 -32.91 -3.82
CA ILE A 14 -35.72 -32.23 -5.12
C ILE A 14 -35.14 -30.87 -4.81
N THR A 15 -33.85 -30.70 -5.03
CA THR A 15 -33.19 -29.39 -5.03
C THR A 15 -33.68 -28.66 -6.28
N TYR A 16 -34.63 -27.75 -6.12
CA TYR A 16 -35.02 -26.84 -7.18
C TYR A 16 -33.85 -25.84 -7.37
N SER A 17 -33.45 -25.67 -8.63
CA SER A 17 -32.52 -24.56 -8.98
C SER A 17 -33.06 -23.25 -8.46
N GLN A 18 -32.19 -22.41 -7.91
CA GLN A 18 -32.53 -21.09 -7.35
C GLN A 18 -33.20 -20.19 -8.40
N VAL A 19 -32.72 -20.26 -9.65
CA VAL A 19 -33.27 -19.59 -10.81
C VAL A 19 -33.74 -20.62 -11.83
N THR A 20 -34.95 -20.45 -12.36
CA THR A 20 -35.49 -21.29 -13.43
C THR A 20 -36.05 -20.45 -14.55
N ILE A 21 -35.87 -20.90 -15.80
CA ILE A 21 -36.50 -20.33 -16.98
C ILE A 21 -37.53 -21.32 -17.53
N THR A 22 -38.66 -20.80 -17.93
CA THR A 22 -39.73 -21.61 -18.55
C THR A 22 -40.20 -20.96 -19.85
N PRO A 23 -40.22 -21.66 -20.99
CA PRO A 23 -39.62 -22.98 -21.21
C PRO A 23 -38.11 -22.99 -20.96
N ALA A 24 -37.59 -24.16 -20.58
CA ALA A 24 -36.15 -24.30 -20.31
C ALA A 24 -35.29 -24.20 -21.59
N ILE A 25 -35.92 -24.44 -22.74
CA ILE A 25 -35.36 -24.27 -24.06
C ILE A 25 -36.21 -23.22 -24.77
N PHE A 26 -35.58 -22.22 -25.28
CA PHE A 26 -36.27 -21.09 -25.90
C PHE A 26 -35.36 -20.37 -26.91
N GLU A 27 -35.97 -19.81 -27.91
CA GLU A 27 -35.37 -18.86 -28.81
C GLU A 27 -35.57 -17.42 -28.32
N VAL A 28 -34.73 -16.48 -28.73
CA VAL A 28 -34.88 -15.04 -28.34
C VAL A 28 -36.24 -14.46 -28.74
N THR A 29 -36.95 -15.09 -29.69
CA THR A 29 -38.26 -14.69 -30.19
C THR A 29 -39.43 -15.29 -29.38
N GLU A 30 -39.15 -16.20 -28.45
CA GLU A 30 -40.16 -16.86 -27.64
C GLU A 30 -40.38 -16.16 -26.29
N SER A 31 -41.57 -16.34 -25.73
CA SER A 31 -41.86 -15.79 -24.41
C SER A 31 -41.28 -16.67 -23.32
N ILE A 32 -40.47 -16.12 -22.45
CA ILE A 32 -39.89 -16.82 -21.32
C ILE A 32 -40.43 -16.27 -20.00
N THR A 33 -40.53 -17.13 -18.99
CA THR A 33 -40.79 -16.75 -17.60
C THR A 33 -39.58 -17.13 -16.74
N ILE A 34 -38.99 -16.14 -16.11
CA ILE A 34 -37.89 -16.33 -15.16
C ILE A 34 -38.49 -16.40 -13.76
N ARG A 35 -38.09 -17.39 -12.98
CA ARG A 35 -38.54 -17.59 -11.58
C ARG A 35 -37.32 -17.64 -10.67
N LEU A 36 -37.38 -16.85 -9.60
CA LEU A 36 -36.32 -16.78 -8.59
C LEU A 36 -36.87 -17.22 -7.24
N ASP A 37 -36.14 -18.12 -6.55
CA ASP A 37 -36.30 -18.39 -5.13
C ASP A 37 -35.34 -17.53 -4.32
N ALA A 38 -35.84 -16.40 -3.81
CA ALA A 38 -35.01 -15.46 -3.05
C ALA A 38 -34.72 -15.92 -1.60
N ASN A 39 -35.27 -17.05 -1.16
CA ASN A 39 -35.05 -17.59 0.18
C ASN A 39 -34.08 -18.77 0.19
N SER A 40 -33.60 -19.21 -0.94
CA SER A 40 -32.57 -20.25 -0.98
C SER A 40 -31.24 -19.66 -0.46
N ALA A 41 -30.75 -20.27 0.60
CA ALA A 41 -29.49 -19.85 1.23
C ALA A 41 -28.31 -20.27 0.36
N ALA A 42 -27.89 -19.43 -0.49
CA ALA A 42 -26.52 -19.44 -1.01
C ALA A 42 -26.32 -18.15 -1.75
N THR A 43 -25.64 -17.21 -1.14
CA THR A 43 -24.79 -16.35 -1.94
C THR A 43 -23.90 -15.54 -1.03
N ASP A 44 -22.66 -15.69 -1.27
CA ASP A 44 -21.55 -14.98 -0.69
C ASP A 44 -21.43 -13.53 -1.22
N CYS A 45 -22.38 -13.10 -2.06
CA CYS A 45 -22.40 -11.80 -2.70
C CYS A 45 -23.51 -10.94 -2.12
N ASN A 46 -23.21 -10.05 -1.20
CA ASN A 46 -24.10 -9.03 -0.62
C ASN A 46 -25.58 -9.45 -0.36
N GLY A 47 -25.79 -10.71 -0.21
CA GLY A 47 -26.95 -11.55 -0.04
C GLY A 47 -28.33 -10.91 0.08
N PHE A 48 -29.33 -11.53 -0.55
CA PHE A 48 -30.72 -11.20 -0.32
C PHE A 48 -31.20 -11.70 1.05
N SER A 49 -31.61 -10.78 1.93
CA SER A 49 -32.44 -11.14 3.10
C SER A 49 -33.84 -10.57 2.92
N THR A 50 -34.81 -11.42 2.62
CA THR A 50 -36.24 -11.07 2.51
C THR A 50 -36.53 -9.74 1.79
N PRO A 51 -36.19 -9.60 0.50
CA PRO A 51 -36.34 -8.33 -0.22
C PRO A 51 -37.83 -7.95 -0.34
N SER A 52 -38.11 -6.66 -0.17
CA SER A 52 -39.48 -6.12 -0.40
C SER A 52 -39.81 -6.01 -1.88
N LYS A 53 -38.80 -5.81 -2.73
CA LYS A 53 -38.86 -5.83 -4.18
C LYS A 53 -37.62 -6.54 -4.75
N VAL A 54 -37.81 -7.19 -5.88
CA VAL A 54 -36.74 -7.80 -6.65
C VAL A 54 -36.75 -7.23 -8.07
N TYR A 55 -35.58 -6.87 -8.54
CA TYR A 55 -35.32 -6.37 -9.88
C TYR A 55 -34.38 -7.33 -10.61
N LEU A 56 -34.70 -7.63 -11.86
CA LEU A 56 -33.85 -8.34 -12.78
C LEU A 56 -32.94 -7.32 -13.51
N HIS A 57 -31.62 -7.40 -13.35
CA HIS A 57 -30.65 -6.79 -14.23
C HIS A 57 -30.18 -7.87 -15.20
N ALA A 58 -30.49 -7.69 -16.49
CA ALA A 58 -30.34 -8.75 -17.47
C ALA A 58 -29.56 -8.28 -18.70
N GLY A 59 -28.75 -9.17 -19.24
CA GLY A 59 -28.01 -8.97 -20.48
C GLY A 59 -28.24 -10.08 -21.51
N VAL A 60 -27.96 -9.78 -22.77
CA VAL A 60 -27.88 -10.75 -23.86
C VAL A 60 -26.57 -10.60 -24.63
N GLY A 61 -26.04 -11.72 -25.08
CA GLY A 61 -24.77 -11.72 -25.79
C GLY A 61 -24.35 -13.08 -26.33
N THR A 62 -23.04 -13.27 -26.40
CA THR A 62 -22.43 -14.47 -26.91
C THR A 62 -21.84 -15.32 -25.78
N GLU A 63 -21.27 -16.46 -26.12
CA GLU A 63 -20.61 -17.38 -25.19
C GLU A 63 -19.48 -16.74 -24.38
N THR A 64 -18.77 -15.79 -24.96
CA THR A 64 -17.66 -15.09 -24.32
C THR A 64 -18.10 -13.86 -23.51
N ASN A 65 -19.31 -13.31 -23.76
CA ASN A 65 -19.85 -12.18 -23.03
C ASN A 65 -21.38 -12.16 -23.11
N ALA A 66 -22.03 -12.66 -22.05
CA ALA A 66 -23.48 -12.73 -21.97
C ALA A 66 -24.19 -11.36 -21.86
N PHE A 67 -23.45 -10.28 -21.58
CA PHE A 67 -23.95 -8.91 -21.49
C PHE A 67 -23.46 -8.03 -22.65
N GLY A 68 -22.83 -8.61 -23.67
CA GLY A 68 -22.09 -7.88 -24.69
C GLY A 68 -22.94 -7.20 -25.77
N THR A 69 -24.22 -7.58 -25.98
CA THR A 69 -25.04 -7.04 -27.06
C THR A 69 -26.05 -6.01 -26.56
N SER A 70 -26.77 -6.28 -25.47
CA SER A 70 -27.74 -5.35 -24.88
C SER A 70 -27.95 -5.70 -23.41
N VAL A 71 -28.18 -4.68 -22.59
CA VAL A 71 -28.45 -4.80 -21.16
C VAL A 71 -29.70 -4.00 -20.79
N VAL A 72 -30.57 -4.59 -19.96
CA VAL A 72 -31.76 -3.94 -19.42
C VAL A 72 -31.76 -4.05 -17.91
N GLY A 73 -32.01 -2.94 -17.24
CA GLY A 73 -32.06 -2.76 -15.79
C GLY A 73 -31.16 -1.61 -15.37
N ASN A 74 -31.70 -0.70 -14.54
CA ASN A 74 -30.99 0.46 -14.03
C ASN A 74 -30.52 0.19 -12.61
N TRP A 75 -29.21 0.03 -12.40
CA TRP A 75 -28.67 -0.33 -11.09
C TRP A 75 -29.02 0.72 -10.02
N GLY A 76 -29.52 0.26 -8.86
CA GLY A 76 -29.86 1.14 -7.74
C GLY A 76 -31.09 2.05 -7.94
N GLN A 77 -31.85 1.87 -9.02
CA GLN A 77 -33.06 2.66 -9.27
C GLN A 77 -34.32 1.85 -9.02
N ASP A 78 -35.30 2.40 -8.26
CA ASP A 78 -36.65 1.85 -8.06
C ASP A 78 -37.59 2.46 -9.12
N ASP A 79 -37.36 2.11 -10.40
CA ASP A 79 -37.99 2.71 -11.57
C ASP A 79 -38.93 1.76 -12.35
N GLY A 80 -39.09 0.54 -11.85
CA GLY A 80 -39.93 -0.50 -12.44
C GLY A 80 -39.28 -1.26 -13.60
N VAL A 81 -38.08 -0.86 -14.06
CA VAL A 81 -37.37 -1.55 -15.15
C VAL A 81 -36.75 -2.85 -14.64
N GLY A 82 -37.29 -3.98 -15.07
CA GLY A 82 -36.93 -5.30 -14.61
C GLY A 82 -37.55 -5.71 -13.25
N GLU A 83 -38.53 -4.97 -12.73
CA GLU A 83 -39.26 -5.32 -11.50
C GLU A 83 -39.96 -6.65 -11.64
N MET A 84 -39.71 -7.57 -10.71
CA MET A 84 -40.34 -8.88 -10.67
C MET A 84 -41.57 -8.89 -9.77
N THR A 85 -42.54 -9.75 -10.07
CA THR A 85 -43.75 -9.91 -9.29
C THR A 85 -43.65 -11.14 -8.38
N PHE A 86 -43.94 -10.97 -7.09
CA PHE A 86 -43.98 -12.11 -6.17
C PHE A 86 -45.27 -12.95 -6.37
N ASN A 87 -45.08 -14.22 -6.72
CA ASN A 87 -46.12 -15.18 -6.87
C ASN A 87 -46.30 -16.00 -5.56
N ALA A 88 -47.33 -15.65 -4.77
CA ALA A 88 -47.57 -16.29 -3.48
C ALA A 88 -47.96 -17.79 -3.59
N ALA A 89 -48.43 -18.25 -4.75
CA ALA A 89 -48.84 -19.65 -4.93
C ALA A 89 -47.65 -20.62 -4.96
N ASN A 90 -46.49 -20.16 -5.42
CA ASN A 90 -45.27 -20.95 -5.50
C ASN A 90 -44.08 -20.37 -4.68
N SER A 91 -44.34 -19.24 -3.96
CA SER A 91 -43.37 -18.52 -3.14
C SER A 91 -42.11 -18.05 -3.92
N ARG A 92 -42.31 -17.65 -5.18
CA ARG A 92 -41.21 -17.22 -6.06
C ARG A 92 -41.46 -15.85 -6.67
N TRP A 93 -40.40 -15.14 -7.00
CA TRP A 93 -40.43 -13.94 -7.81
C TRP A 93 -40.42 -14.32 -9.29
N GLU A 94 -41.28 -13.68 -10.10
CA GLU A 94 -41.48 -14.03 -11.51
C GLU A 94 -41.45 -12.76 -12.40
N ILE A 95 -40.87 -12.90 -13.59
CA ILE A 95 -40.95 -11.92 -14.69
C ILE A 95 -41.11 -12.69 -16.01
N THR A 96 -41.99 -12.20 -16.90
CA THR A 96 -42.26 -12.83 -18.20
C THR A 96 -42.03 -11.79 -19.31
N PHE A 97 -41.19 -12.15 -20.29
CA PHE A 97 -40.95 -11.31 -21.45
C PHE A 97 -40.48 -12.13 -22.66
N VAL A 98 -40.48 -11.52 -23.85
CA VAL A 98 -39.85 -12.02 -25.05
C VAL A 98 -38.46 -11.36 -25.18
N PRO A 99 -37.34 -12.09 -25.12
CA PRO A 99 -35.99 -11.50 -25.09
C PRO A 99 -35.73 -10.51 -26.21
N LYS A 100 -36.07 -10.84 -27.46
CA LYS A 100 -35.89 -9.94 -28.61
C LYS A 100 -36.52 -8.56 -28.40
N THR A 101 -37.74 -8.52 -27.86
CA THR A 101 -38.48 -7.28 -27.61
C THR A 101 -37.97 -6.58 -26.36
N TYR A 102 -37.67 -7.35 -25.29
CA TYR A 102 -37.23 -6.83 -23.99
C TYR A 102 -35.89 -6.13 -24.10
N PHE A 103 -34.98 -6.69 -24.87
CA PHE A 103 -33.63 -6.13 -25.12
C PHE A 103 -33.55 -5.22 -26.35
N GLY A 104 -34.65 -5.04 -27.11
CA GLY A 104 -34.70 -4.16 -28.29
C GLY A 104 -33.77 -4.62 -29.43
N LEU A 105 -33.65 -5.94 -29.65
CA LEU A 105 -32.75 -6.51 -30.63
C LEU A 105 -33.29 -6.38 -32.07
N THR A 106 -32.40 -6.04 -33.00
CA THR A 106 -32.62 -6.20 -34.45
C THR A 106 -32.64 -7.70 -34.82
N ASP A 107 -33.13 -8.04 -36.02
CA ASP A 107 -33.12 -9.43 -36.48
C ASP A 107 -31.68 -10.02 -36.50
N THR A 108 -30.73 -9.27 -37.03
CA THR A 108 -29.33 -9.68 -37.11
C THR A 108 -28.69 -9.88 -35.70
N GLN A 109 -29.04 -9.02 -34.74
CA GLN A 109 -28.57 -9.19 -33.37
C GLN A 109 -29.21 -10.43 -32.71
N ALA A 110 -30.52 -10.61 -32.90
CA ALA A 110 -31.26 -11.76 -32.39
C ALA A 110 -30.65 -13.09 -32.83
N ASP A 111 -30.25 -13.18 -34.13
CA ASP A 111 -29.61 -14.38 -34.72
C ASP A 111 -28.22 -14.70 -34.13
N SER A 112 -27.57 -13.71 -33.49
CA SER A 112 -26.23 -13.87 -32.92
C SER A 112 -26.24 -14.14 -31.43
N ILE A 113 -27.37 -14.09 -30.75
CA ILE A 113 -27.48 -14.30 -29.30
C ILE A 113 -27.39 -15.79 -29.00
N THR A 114 -26.45 -16.14 -28.12
CA THR A 114 -26.28 -17.51 -27.59
C THR A 114 -26.38 -17.60 -26.08
N ARG A 115 -26.37 -16.45 -25.38
CA ARG A 115 -26.45 -16.39 -23.90
C ARG A 115 -27.36 -15.29 -23.42
N LEU A 116 -28.03 -15.55 -22.27
CA LEU A 116 -28.70 -14.62 -21.41
C LEU A 116 -27.97 -14.61 -20.06
N GLY A 117 -27.61 -13.40 -19.59
CA GLY A 117 -27.02 -13.19 -18.26
C GLY A 117 -27.99 -12.51 -17.32
N PHE A 118 -28.01 -12.89 -16.04
CA PHE A 118 -28.88 -12.31 -15.02
C PHE A 118 -28.13 -12.02 -13.73
N VAL A 119 -28.43 -10.86 -13.15
CA VAL A 119 -28.15 -10.52 -11.75
C VAL A 119 -29.46 -10.03 -11.14
N PHE A 120 -29.80 -10.49 -9.94
CA PHE A 120 -30.99 -10.00 -9.25
C PHE A 120 -30.57 -9.01 -8.16
N ARG A 121 -31.31 -7.95 -7.98
CA ARG A 121 -31.04 -6.92 -6.99
C ARG A 121 -32.31 -6.48 -6.24
N ASN A 122 -32.13 -5.90 -5.05
CA ASN A 122 -33.22 -5.20 -4.39
C ASN A 122 -33.46 -3.80 -5.02
N GLU A 123 -34.42 -3.05 -4.51
CA GLU A 123 -34.81 -1.73 -4.99
C GLU A 123 -33.66 -0.71 -4.95
N THR A 124 -32.71 -0.82 -4.03
CA THR A 124 -31.60 0.11 -3.86
C THR A 124 -30.32 -0.35 -4.55
N GLY A 125 -30.26 -1.60 -5.02
CA GLY A 125 -29.03 -2.21 -5.55
C GLY A 125 -27.97 -2.53 -4.48
N ALA A 126 -28.26 -2.31 -3.20
CA ALA A 126 -27.35 -2.62 -2.10
C ALA A 126 -27.29 -4.11 -1.75
N GLN A 127 -28.26 -4.89 -2.22
CA GLN A 127 -28.27 -6.34 -2.11
C GLN A 127 -28.41 -6.93 -3.51
N GLU A 128 -27.58 -7.90 -3.83
CA GLU A 128 -27.59 -8.60 -5.11
C GLU A 128 -27.54 -10.12 -4.90
N LEU A 129 -28.11 -10.84 -5.84
CA LEU A 129 -28.08 -12.29 -5.90
C LEU A 129 -27.46 -12.72 -7.23
N LYS A 130 -26.39 -13.47 -7.12
CA LYS A 130 -25.65 -14.06 -8.21
C LYS A 130 -25.56 -15.58 -8.03
N ASP A 131 -24.99 -16.28 -8.98
CA ASP A 131 -24.73 -17.72 -8.89
C ASP A 131 -23.55 -18.00 -7.95
N ASN A 132 -23.25 -19.25 -7.68
CA ASN A 132 -22.14 -19.67 -6.84
C ASN A 132 -20.81 -19.00 -7.25
N GLY A 133 -20.02 -18.57 -6.26
CA GLY A 133 -18.77 -17.87 -6.51
C GLY A 133 -18.91 -16.43 -7.01
N CYS A 134 -20.06 -15.80 -6.75
CA CYS A 134 -20.40 -14.45 -7.18
C CYS A 134 -20.45 -14.24 -8.70
N GLU A 135 -20.58 -15.31 -9.46
CA GLU A 135 -20.75 -15.26 -10.92
C GLU A 135 -22.18 -14.86 -11.30
N ASP A 136 -22.34 -14.29 -12.51
CA ASP A 136 -23.67 -14.00 -13.03
C ASP A 136 -24.39 -15.28 -13.43
N PHE A 137 -25.71 -15.34 -13.27
CA PHE A 137 -26.50 -16.44 -13.80
C PHE A 137 -26.48 -16.41 -15.32
N ILE A 138 -25.94 -17.45 -15.98
CA ILE A 138 -25.80 -17.51 -17.43
C ILE A 138 -26.63 -18.67 -17.98
N PHE A 139 -27.49 -18.39 -18.95
CA PHE A 139 -28.36 -19.36 -19.60
C PHE A 139 -28.12 -19.39 -21.11
N ALA A 140 -28.08 -20.61 -21.66
CA ALA A 140 -27.99 -20.78 -23.11
C ALA A 140 -29.29 -20.41 -23.81
N VAL A 141 -29.19 -19.86 -25.01
CA VAL A 141 -30.27 -19.56 -25.94
C VAL A 141 -30.13 -20.48 -27.14
N GLY A 142 -31.19 -21.05 -27.60
CA GLY A 142 -31.21 -21.96 -28.72
C GLY A 142 -32.04 -23.23 -28.43
N SER A 143 -32.41 -23.95 -29.48
CA SER A 143 -33.27 -25.12 -29.38
C SER A 143 -32.56 -26.38 -28.84
N PHE A 144 -31.23 -26.43 -28.95
CA PHE A 144 -30.42 -27.57 -28.50
C PHE A 144 -29.45 -27.19 -27.38
N GLN A 145 -29.57 -27.83 -26.23
CA GLN A 145 -28.73 -27.59 -25.05
C GLN A 145 -28.26 -28.91 -24.46
N LEU A 146 -27.08 -28.89 -23.84
CA LEU A 146 -26.49 -29.99 -23.09
C LEU A 146 -26.11 -29.54 -21.68
N SER A 147 -26.63 -30.22 -20.67
CA SER A 147 -26.27 -29.96 -19.26
C SER A 147 -25.55 -31.18 -18.68
N LEU A 148 -24.38 -30.97 -18.10
CA LEU A 148 -23.70 -31.99 -17.31
C LEU A 148 -24.38 -32.05 -15.92
N VAL A 149 -24.78 -33.26 -15.51
CA VAL A 149 -25.47 -33.52 -14.21
C VAL A 149 -24.46 -34.06 -13.19
N ALA A 150 -23.54 -34.88 -13.66
CA ALA A 150 -22.41 -35.39 -12.89
C ALA A 150 -21.20 -35.64 -13.82
N PRO A 151 -19.97 -35.40 -13.37
CA PRO A 151 -19.66 -34.82 -12.07
C PRO A 151 -20.12 -33.35 -11.98
N THR A 152 -20.39 -32.85 -10.77
CA THR A 152 -20.79 -31.45 -10.53
C THR A 152 -19.60 -30.50 -10.57
N ASN A 153 -18.41 -31.00 -10.30
CA ASN A 153 -17.18 -30.25 -10.34
C ASN A 153 -16.47 -30.44 -11.69
N THR A 154 -15.83 -29.41 -12.19
CA THR A 154 -15.02 -29.46 -13.41
C THR A 154 -13.80 -30.37 -13.27
N ILE A 155 -13.31 -30.56 -12.04
CA ILE A 155 -12.22 -31.50 -11.70
C ILE A 155 -12.71 -32.42 -10.58
N THR A 156 -12.49 -33.70 -10.72
CA THR A 156 -12.79 -34.73 -9.71
C THR A 156 -11.53 -35.53 -9.39
N VAL A 157 -11.10 -35.50 -8.12
CA VAL A 157 -9.94 -36.27 -7.64
C VAL A 157 -10.38 -37.66 -7.18
N LEU A 158 -9.74 -38.71 -7.67
CA LEU A 158 -10.06 -40.12 -7.43
C LEU A 158 -8.80 -40.92 -7.11
N ASN A 159 -8.94 -42.00 -6.36
CA ASN A 159 -7.84 -42.98 -6.28
C ASN A 159 -7.78 -43.82 -7.56
N SER A 160 -6.59 -44.29 -7.92
CA SER A 160 -6.41 -45.14 -9.11
C SER A 160 -7.29 -46.38 -9.00
N GLY A 161 -8.08 -46.64 -10.04
CA GLY A 161 -9.01 -47.75 -10.09
C GLY A 161 -10.42 -47.46 -9.58
N GLU A 162 -10.70 -46.28 -9.06
CA GLU A 162 -12.05 -45.82 -8.73
C GLU A 162 -12.85 -45.48 -10.00
N THR A 163 -14.15 -45.42 -9.86
CA THR A 163 -15.07 -45.15 -10.97
C THR A 163 -15.63 -43.73 -10.86
N LEU A 164 -15.75 -43.02 -12.00
CA LEU A 164 -16.38 -41.71 -12.12
C LEU A 164 -17.77 -41.84 -12.72
N PRO A 165 -18.86 -41.62 -11.97
CA PRO A 165 -20.19 -41.54 -12.55
C PRO A 165 -20.31 -40.28 -13.43
N ILE A 166 -20.63 -40.44 -14.69
CA ILE A 166 -20.87 -39.35 -15.63
C ILE A 166 -22.35 -39.40 -16.02
N SER A 167 -23.06 -38.31 -15.87
CA SER A 167 -24.43 -38.13 -16.34
C SER A 167 -24.66 -36.76 -16.92
N ALA A 168 -25.45 -36.68 -17.97
CA ALA A 168 -25.81 -35.45 -18.64
C ALA A 168 -27.22 -35.57 -19.24
N SER A 169 -27.86 -34.45 -19.47
CA SER A 169 -29.17 -34.37 -20.12
C SER A 169 -29.13 -33.37 -21.26
N SER A 170 -29.69 -33.71 -22.39
CA SER A 170 -29.89 -32.78 -23.49
C SER A 170 -31.35 -32.38 -23.65
N SER A 171 -31.54 -31.18 -24.16
CA SER A 171 -32.91 -30.63 -24.38
C SER A 171 -33.73 -31.35 -25.45
N LEU A 172 -33.06 -32.02 -26.38
CA LEU A 172 -33.63 -32.84 -27.46
C LEU A 172 -32.93 -34.18 -27.53
N ILE A 173 -33.56 -35.15 -28.12
CA ILE A 173 -32.93 -36.47 -28.42
C ILE A 173 -31.62 -36.24 -29.18
N ALA A 174 -30.49 -36.75 -28.66
CA ALA A 174 -29.17 -36.52 -29.22
C ALA A 174 -28.33 -37.79 -29.34
N ASN A 175 -27.31 -37.71 -30.14
CA ASN A 175 -26.24 -38.72 -30.20
C ASN A 175 -25.06 -38.18 -29.35
N TYR A 176 -24.72 -38.94 -28.29
CA TYR A 176 -23.64 -38.58 -27.37
C TYR A 176 -22.34 -39.29 -27.73
N THR A 177 -21.25 -38.59 -27.65
CA THR A 177 -19.89 -39.15 -27.74
C THR A 177 -19.07 -38.63 -26.58
N LEU A 178 -18.60 -39.54 -25.71
CA LEU A 178 -17.63 -39.23 -24.67
C LEU A 178 -16.23 -39.51 -25.20
N LYS A 179 -15.38 -38.54 -25.15
CA LYS A 179 -13.93 -38.66 -25.44
C LYS A 179 -13.13 -38.55 -24.15
N ALA A 180 -12.14 -39.43 -23.99
CA ALA A 180 -11.14 -39.42 -22.94
C ALA A 180 -9.77 -39.18 -23.59
N ASN A 181 -9.07 -38.10 -23.18
CA ASN A 181 -7.79 -37.69 -23.78
C ASN A 181 -7.84 -37.65 -25.32
N GLY A 182 -8.95 -37.09 -25.86
CA GLY A 182 -9.20 -36.96 -27.28
C GLY A 182 -9.69 -38.22 -27.99
N THR A 183 -9.70 -39.43 -27.34
CA THR A 183 -10.15 -40.68 -27.91
C THR A 183 -11.59 -40.99 -27.49
N SER A 184 -12.47 -41.36 -28.44
CA SER A 184 -13.84 -41.79 -28.13
C SER A 184 -13.83 -43.07 -27.31
N VAL A 185 -14.44 -43.00 -26.09
CA VAL A 185 -14.49 -44.14 -25.15
C VAL A 185 -15.90 -44.65 -24.93
N ASN A 186 -16.93 -43.86 -25.19
CA ASN A 186 -18.32 -44.28 -25.14
C ASN A 186 -19.18 -43.49 -26.11
N GLN A 187 -20.18 -44.17 -26.72
CA GLN A 187 -21.18 -43.52 -27.58
C GLN A 187 -22.56 -44.09 -27.25
N GLN A 188 -23.54 -43.19 -27.15
CA GLN A 188 -24.96 -43.55 -26.99
C GLN A 188 -25.79 -42.68 -27.94
N ASN A 189 -26.70 -43.29 -28.67
CA ASN A 189 -27.48 -42.63 -29.69
C ASN A 189 -28.95 -42.56 -29.36
N ASP A 190 -29.65 -41.55 -29.86
CA ASP A 190 -31.10 -41.39 -29.79
C ASP A 190 -31.65 -41.33 -28.35
N ILE A 191 -30.88 -40.65 -27.45
CA ILE A 191 -31.29 -40.50 -26.04
C ILE A 191 -31.33 -39.02 -25.63
N ILE A 192 -32.04 -38.73 -24.52
CA ILE A 192 -32.05 -37.40 -23.82
C ILE A 192 -31.06 -37.44 -22.68
N ASP A 193 -31.12 -38.51 -21.88
CA ASP A 193 -30.30 -38.66 -20.68
C ASP A 193 -29.12 -39.63 -20.91
N TYR A 194 -27.93 -39.09 -20.78
CA TYR A 194 -26.70 -39.88 -20.95
C TYR A 194 -26.18 -40.32 -19.57
N THR A 195 -25.70 -41.55 -19.48
CA THR A 195 -25.02 -42.08 -18.29
C THR A 195 -23.88 -43.03 -18.70
N TYR A 196 -22.72 -42.86 -18.05
CA TYR A 196 -21.58 -43.76 -18.21
C TYR A 196 -20.70 -43.72 -16.97
N THR A 197 -20.06 -44.82 -16.59
CA THR A 197 -19.25 -44.88 -15.36
C THR A 197 -17.91 -45.57 -15.68
N PRO A 198 -16.91 -44.80 -16.18
CA PRO A 198 -15.56 -45.33 -16.46
C PRO A 198 -14.80 -45.59 -15.16
N THR A 199 -13.87 -46.54 -15.23
CA THR A 199 -12.80 -46.71 -14.21
C THR A 199 -11.64 -45.81 -14.59
N ILE A 200 -11.17 -45.01 -13.60
CA ILE A 200 -10.12 -44.02 -13.81
C ILE A 200 -8.78 -44.56 -13.27
N THR A 201 -7.79 -44.71 -14.16
CA THR A 201 -6.45 -45.23 -13.81
C THR A 201 -5.33 -44.21 -14.10
N GLU A 202 -5.63 -43.15 -14.82
CA GLU A 202 -4.74 -42.04 -15.17
C GLU A 202 -5.51 -40.72 -15.26
N ASN A 203 -4.81 -39.60 -15.20
CA ASN A 203 -5.40 -38.28 -15.40
C ASN A 203 -6.08 -38.23 -16.75
N THR A 204 -7.37 -37.86 -16.76
CA THR A 204 -8.20 -37.97 -17.95
C THR A 204 -8.98 -36.68 -18.17
N ASN A 205 -8.76 -36.08 -19.34
CA ASN A 205 -9.57 -34.97 -19.84
C ASN A 205 -10.77 -35.53 -20.60
N PHE A 206 -11.98 -35.28 -20.09
CA PHE A 206 -13.21 -35.69 -20.73
C PHE A 206 -13.82 -34.57 -21.56
N ILE A 207 -14.28 -34.94 -22.75
CA ILE A 207 -15.12 -34.07 -23.61
C ILE A 207 -16.37 -34.89 -23.92
N LEU A 208 -17.52 -34.43 -23.42
CA LEU A 208 -18.83 -34.99 -23.72
C LEU A 208 -19.48 -34.16 -24.82
N GLU A 209 -19.68 -34.70 -25.97
CA GLU A 209 -20.38 -34.10 -27.11
C GLU A 209 -21.77 -34.67 -27.21
N ALA A 210 -22.77 -33.82 -27.45
CA ALA A 210 -24.12 -34.23 -27.81
C ALA A 210 -24.49 -33.59 -29.15
N THR A 211 -24.97 -34.36 -30.11
CA THR A 211 -25.29 -33.90 -31.46
C THR A 211 -26.75 -34.17 -31.80
N ASN A 212 -27.50 -33.17 -32.22
CA ASN A 212 -28.85 -33.26 -32.78
C ASN A 212 -28.90 -32.54 -34.13
N ASN A 213 -29.35 -33.21 -35.18
CA ASN A 213 -29.54 -32.64 -36.52
C ASN A 213 -28.35 -31.85 -37.09
N GLY A 214 -27.12 -32.19 -36.68
CA GLY A 214 -25.89 -31.51 -37.11
C GLY A 214 -25.40 -30.39 -36.21
N GLU A 215 -26.17 -29.98 -35.20
CA GLU A 215 -25.77 -29.08 -34.11
C GLU A 215 -25.12 -29.92 -33.00
N THR A 216 -23.94 -29.48 -32.50
CA THR A 216 -23.19 -30.16 -31.42
C THR A 216 -22.96 -29.24 -30.25
N GLN A 217 -23.35 -29.70 -29.07
CA GLN A 217 -23.03 -29.05 -27.80
C GLN A 217 -21.98 -29.88 -27.06
N THR A 218 -21.14 -29.24 -26.27
CA THR A 218 -19.98 -29.89 -25.65
C THR A 218 -19.87 -29.49 -24.17
N GLN A 219 -19.54 -30.47 -23.33
CA GLN A 219 -19.17 -30.26 -21.93
C GLN A 219 -17.79 -30.85 -21.67
N THR A 220 -16.94 -30.14 -20.91
CA THR A 220 -15.58 -30.54 -20.57
C THR A 220 -15.39 -30.68 -19.07
N PHE A 221 -14.73 -31.73 -18.61
CA PHE A 221 -14.40 -31.94 -17.20
C PHE A 221 -13.19 -32.89 -17.09
N GLN A 222 -12.55 -32.95 -15.92
CA GLN A 222 -11.35 -33.73 -15.70
C GLN A 222 -11.52 -34.71 -14.55
N ALA A 223 -10.92 -35.88 -14.69
CA ALA A 223 -10.62 -36.79 -13.59
C ALA A 223 -9.13 -36.77 -13.31
N VAL A 224 -8.74 -36.51 -12.09
CA VAL A 224 -7.36 -36.49 -11.62
C VAL A 224 -7.15 -37.69 -10.69
N VAL A 225 -6.21 -38.53 -11.01
CA VAL A 225 -5.81 -39.62 -10.12
C VAL A 225 -4.91 -39.06 -9.04
N ARG A 226 -5.28 -39.28 -7.77
CA ARG A 226 -4.48 -38.86 -6.62
C ARG A 226 -3.03 -39.36 -6.78
N PRO A 227 -2.04 -38.49 -6.87
CA PRO A 227 -0.67 -38.87 -7.10
C PRO A 227 -0.03 -39.49 -5.85
N THR A 228 0.97 -40.33 -6.04
CA THR A 228 1.86 -40.74 -4.94
C THR A 228 2.91 -39.69 -4.72
N VAL A 229 2.80 -38.97 -3.59
CA VAL A 229 3.75 -37.92 -3.23
C VAL A 229 5.04 -38.52 -2.68
N THR A 230 6.18 -38.03 -3.17
CA THR A 230 7.48 -38.41 -2.64
C THR A 230 7.73 -37.68 -1.32
N GLU A 231 8.03 -38.41 -0.25
CA GLU A 231 8.46 -37.80 1.01
C GLU A 231 9.96 -37.49 0.93
N ALA A 232 10.30 -36.20 1.07
CA ALA A 232 11.69 -35.74 1.06
C ALA A 232 11.82 -34.41 1.83
N SER A 233 12.82 -34.32 2.67
CA SER A 233 13.09 -33.08 3.41
C SER A 233 13.47 -31.94 2.48
N VAL A 234 13.03 -30.72 2.82
CA VAL A 234 13.47 -29.50 2.12
C VAL A 234 15.01 -29.41 2.19
N PRO A 235 15.69 -29.19 1.06
CA PRO A 235 17.14 -29.01 1.05
C PRO A 235 17.59 -27.88 2.00
N THR A 236 18.66 -28.14 2.75
CA THR A 236 19.13 -27.21 3.79
C THR A 236 19.47 -25.83 3.22
N GLY A 237 19.00 -24.78 3.89
CA GLY A 237 19.27 -23.39 3.54
C GLY A 237 18.23 -22.76 2.61
N LEU A 238 17.28 -23.52 2.09
CA LEU A 238 16.16 -22.97 1.32
C LEU A 238 15.13 -22.31 2.25
N LYS A 239 14.49 -21.27 1.72
CA LYS A 239 13.44 -20.49 2.39
C LYS A 239 12.10 -20.74 1.69
N ASP A 240 10.99 -20.49 2.36
CA ASP A 240 9.67 -20.46 1.73
C ASP A 240 9.64 -19.42 0.59
N GLY A 241 8.99 -19.77 -0.52
CA GLY A 241 8.94 -19.03 -1.78
C GLY A 241 9.98 -19.50 -2.81
N ILE A 242 10.38 -18.60 -3.71
CA ILE A 242 11.33 -18.87 -4.78
C ILE A 242 12.77 -18.84 -4.26
N ASN A 243 13.54 -19.90 -4.53
CA ASN A 243 14.96 -19.96 -4.26
C ASN A 243 15.72 -20.08 -5.58
N PHE A 244 16.40 -19.03 -6.00
CA PHE A 244 17.20 -19.00 -7.22
C PHE A 244 18.50 -19.79 -7.05
N ASN A 245 18.85 -20.58 -8.07
CA ASN A 245 20.16 -21.23 -8.09
C ASN A 245 21.21 -20.26 -8.60
N THR A 246 22.13 -19.84 -7.72
CA THR A 246 23.16 -18.84 -8.04
C THR A 246 24.24 -19.33 -9.03
N THR A 247 24.33 -20.64 -9.26
CA THR A 247 25.33 -21.25 -10.14
C THR A 247 24.75 -21.79 -11.43
N ASP A 248 23.42 -21.99 -11.51
CA ASP A 248 22.73 -22.53 -12.66
C ASP A 248 21.39 -21.80 -12.88
N ALA A 249 21.42 -20.78 -13.73
CA ALA A 249 20.26 -19.96 -14.05
C ALA A 249 19.13 -20.70 -14.82
N THR A 250 19.29 -21.99 -15.11
CA THR A 250 18.24 -22.83 -15.68
C THR A 250 17.39 -23.51 -14.61
N LYS A 251 17.64 -23.21 -13.33
CA LYS A 251 16.99 -23.83 -12.19
C LYS A 251 16.50 -22.84 -11.16
N ALA A 252 15.37 -23.19 -10.53
CA ALA A 252 14.87 -22.55 -9.32
C ALA A 252 14.19 -23.61 -8.43
N THR A 253 14.28 -23.46 -7.11
CA THR A 253 13.55 -24.32 -6.17
C THR A 253 12.41 -23.53 -5.54
N LEU A 254 11.22 -24.08 -5.63
CA LEU A 254 10.00 -23.54 -5.03
C LEU A 254 9.73 -24.29 -3.73
N VAL A 255 9.37 -23.56 -2.67
CA VAL A 255 9.03 -24.10 -1.35
C VAL A 255 7.77 -23.40 -0.84
N ILE A 256 6.78 -24.19 -0.40
CA ILE A 256 5.54 -23.66 0.18
C ILE A 256 5.19 -24.39 1.47
N TYR A 257 4.84 -23.62 2.51
CA TYR A 257 4.28 -24.17 3.75
C TYR A 257 2.78 -24.42 3.59
N ALA A 258 2.34 -25.68 3.72
CA ALA A 258 0.95 -26.05 3.48
C ALA A 258 0.52 -27.24 4.37
N PRO A 259 0.39 -27.04 5.69
CA PRO A 259 -0.05 -28.10 6.60
C PRO A 259 -1.45 -28.58 6.25
N GLY A 260 -1.69 -29.87 6.45
CA GLY A 260 -2.98 -30.50 6.19
C GLY A 260 -3.29 -30.76 4.72
N LYS A 261 -2.44 -30.31 3.76
CA LYS A 261 -2.63 -30.60 2.34
C LYS A 261 -1.98 -31.94 1.97
N ASP A 262 -2.62 -32.67 1.06
CA ASP A 262 -2.16 -34.00 0.64
C ASP A 262 -1.12 -33.94 -0.47
N PHE A 263 -1.37 -33.13 -1.52
CA PHE A 263 -0.47 -32.98 -2.67
C PHE A 263 -0.62 -31.61 -3.33
N ILE A 264 0.45 -31.16 -3.96
CA ILE A 264 0.52 -29.87 -4.67
C ILE A 264 1.25 -30.07 -5.99
N HIS A 265 0.70 -29.54 -7.09
CA HIS A 265 1.41 -29.40 -8.36
C HIS A 265 1.81 -27.96 -8.59
N VAL A 266 2.84 -27.74 -9.41
CA VAL A 266 3.11 -26.45 -10.04
C VAL A 266 2.57 -26.48 -11.46
N ILE A 267 1.76 -25.47 -11.82
CA ILE A 267 1.28 -25.26 -13.18
C ILE A 267 1.80 -23.90 -13.67
N GLY A 268 2.17 -23.81 -14.92
CA GLY A 268 2.76 -22.61 -15.50
C GLY A 268 2.97 -22.71 -17.02
N ASP A 269 3.60 -21.69 -17.58
CA ASP A 269 3.90 -21.67 -19.03
C ASP A 269 4.86 -22.80 -19.45
N PHE A 270 5.71 -23.26 -18.55
CA PHE A 270 6.66 -24.35 -18.81
C PHE A 270 6.02 -25.75 -18.92
N ASN A 271 4.77 -25.93 -18.46
CA ASN A 271 3.98 -27.16 -18.63
C ASN A 271 2.60 -26.89 -19.25
N ASN A 272 2.46 -25.75 -19.96
CA ASN A 272 1.23 -25.35 -20.64
C ASN A 272 0.00 -25.24 -19.71
N TRP A 273 0.22 -24.99 -18.40
CA TRP A 273 -0.82 -24.87 -17.36
C TRP A 273 -1.60 -26.18 -17.10
N GLU A 274 -1.02 -27.32 -17.47
CA GLU A 274 -1.63 -28.62 -17.30
C GLU A 274 -1.08 -29.35 -16.07
N ILE A 275 -1.89 -30.28 -15.53
CA ILE A 275 -1.50 -31.15 -14.41
C ILE A 275 -0.55 -32.22 -14.95
N ASP A 276 0.71 -32.16 -14.51
CA ASP A 276 1.74 -33.15 -14.87
C ASP A 276 2.49 -33.56 -13.60
N ASN A 277 2.59 -34.88 -13.37
CA ASN A 277 3.29 -35.43 -12.22
C ASN A 277 4.81 -35.17 -12.24
N ALA A 278 5.40 -34.74 -13.35
CA ALA A 278 6.75 -34.19 -13.39
C ALA A 278 6.91 -32.89 -12.58
N TYR A 279 5.80 -32.20 -12.34
CA TYR A 279 5.72 -30.98 -11.56
C TYR A 279 4.97 -31.16 -10.23
N LEU A 280 4.86 -32.39 -9.74
CA LEU A 280 4.36 -32.72 -8.41
C LEU A 280 5.45 -32.42 -7.37
N LEU A 281 5.10 -31.68 -6.31
CA LEU A 281 6.01 -31.31 -5.23
C LEU A 281 6.31 -32.50 -4.30
N ASN A 282 7.54 -32.60 -3.83
CA ASN A 282 7.92 -33.44 -2.69
C ASN A 282 7.32 -32.87 -1.41
N LYS A 283 6.96 -33.72 -0.45
CA LYS A 283 6.43 -33.32 0.85
C LYS A 283 7.46 -33.58 1.95
N ASP A 284 7.82 -32.55 2.69
CA ASP A 284 8.54 -32.69 3.95
C ASP A 284 7.54 -32.83 5.09
N THR A 285 7.32 -34.04 5.55
CA THR A 285 6.35 -34.37 6.60
C THR A 285 6.77 -33.90 7.99
N THR A 286 8.01 -33.42 8.16
CA THR A 286 8.52 -32.89 9.44
C THR A 286 8.28 -31.40 9.59
N THR A 287 8.17 -30.67 8.48
CA THR A 287 8.01 -29.21 8.45
C THR A 287 6.73 -28.77 7.78
N ASP A 288 5.88 -29.69 7.31
CA ASP A 288 4.66 -29.42 6.54
C ASP A 288 4.89 -28.55 5.29
N ARG A 289 6.08 -28.70 4.68
CA ARG A 289 6.46 -27.98 3.47
C ARG A 289 6.40 -28.89 2.25
N PHE A 290 6.02 -28.28 1.13
CA PHE A 290 6.13 -28.91 -0.17
C PHE A 290 7.18 -28.17 -0.99
N TRP A 291 7.96 -28.91 -1.79
CA TRP A 291 9.03 -28.31 -2.58
C TRP A 291 9.32 -29.04 -3.90
N ILE A 292 9.83 -28.28 -4.88
CA ILE A 292 10.27 -28.84 -6.16
C ILE A 292 11.43 -28.01 -6.72
N GLU A 293 12.45 -28.67 -7.32
CA GLU A 293 13.43 -28.02 -8.18
C GLU A 293 12.89 -28.00 -9.62
N LEU A 294 12.54 -26.82 -10.13
CA LEU A 294 12.28 -26.60 -11.54
C LEU A 294 13.59 -26.59 -12.31
N THR A 295 13.60 -27.27 -13.46
CA THR A 295 14.77 -27.38 -14.33
C THR A 295 14.39 -27.05 -15.77
N GLY A 296 15.38 -26.65 -16.58
CA GLY A 296 15.15 -26.31 -18.00
C GLY A 296 14.54 -24.93 -18.21
N LEU A 297 14.55 -24.08 -17.20
CA LEU A 297 14.15 -22.69 -17.32
C LEU A 297 15.12 -21.94 -18.26
N THR A 298 14.60 -20.95 -18.98
CA THR A 298 15.45 -20.07 -19.79
C THR A 298 15.86 -18.86 -18.98
N SER A 299 17.17 -18.66 -18.82
CA SER A 299 17.70 -17.48 -18.09
C SER A 299 17.20 -16.18 -18.69
N LEU A 300 16.82 -15.22 -17.86
CA LEU A 300 16.25 -13.91 -18.19
C LEU A 300 14.90 -13.94 -18.92
N GLN A 301 14.29 -15.12 -19.10
CA GLN A 301 12.93 -15.23 -19.59
C GLN A 301 11.94 -15.09 -18.44
N ASN A 302 10.86 -14.37 -18.68
CA ASN A 302 9.72 -14.31 -17.78
C ASN A 302 8.93 -15.63 -17.87
N HIS A 303 8.83 -16.35 -16.75
CA HIS A 303 7.96 -17.51 -16.59
C HIS A 303 6.84 -17.17 -15.63
N THR A 304 5.65 -17.68 -15.86
CA THR A 304 4.50 -17.51 -14.98
C THR A 304 4.02 -18.84 -14.43
N TYR A 305 3.69 -18.87 -13.13
CA TYR A 305 3.22 -20.09 -12.49
C TYR A 305 2.23 -19.84 -11.33
N GLN A 306 1.58 -20.92 -10.94
CA GLN A 306 0.77 -21.05 -9.72
C GLN A 306 1.01 -22.39 -9.07
N TYR A 307 0.73 -22.50 -7.78
CA TYR A 307 0.50 -23.76 -7.11
C TYR A 307 -0.95 -24.19 -7.35
N LEU A 308 -1.13 -25.46 -7.69
CA LEU A 308 -2.42 -26.12 -7.78
C LEU A 308 -2.54 -27.09 -6.60
N ILE A 309 -3.28 -26.66 -5.59
CA ILE A 309 -3.48 -27.40 -4.34
C ILE A 309 -4.57 -28.44 -4.57
N GLU A 310 -4.22 -29.73 -4.36
CA GLU A 310 -5.16 -30.86 -4.43
C GLU A 310 -5.98 -30.94 -5.74
N ALA A 311 -5.39 -30.42 -6.83
CA ALA A 311 -5.99 -30.30 -8.15
C ALA A 311 -7.23 -29.38 -8.24
N GLU A 312 -7.56 -28.64 -7.21
CA GLU A 312 -8.75 -27.80 -7.13
C GLU A 312 -8.41 -26.30 -7.06
N LEU A 313 -7.60 -25.91 -6.07
CA LEU A 313 -7.33 -24.52 -5.78
C LEU A 313 -6.05 -24.02 -6.46
N ARG A 314 -6.17 -22.97 -7.28
CA ARG A 314 -5.04 -22.24 -7.87
C ARG A 314 -4.69 -21.03 -7.01
N ILE A 315 -3.43 -20.93 -6.58
CA ILE A 315 -2.89 -19.78 -5.87
C ILE A 315 -1.54 -19.38 -6.46
N ALA A 316 -1.26 -18.08 -6.49
CA ALA A 316 0.10 -17.59 -6.68
C ALA A 316 0.97 -17.94 -5.46
N ASP A 317 2.28 -17.87 -5.60
CA ASP A 317 3.20 -18.08 -4.47
C ASP A 317 2.98 -16.99 -3.41
N PRO A 318 2.75 -17.34 -2.14
CA PRO A 318 2.58 -16.36 -1.05
C PRO A 318 3.78 -15.42 -0.86
N TYR A 319 4.95 -15.84 -1.33
CA TYR A 319 6.20 -15.07 -1.29
C TYR A 319 6.60 -14.53 -2.68
N SER A 320 5.62 -14.31 -3.54
CA SER A 320 5.84 -13.64 -4.83
C SER A 320 6.47 -12.26 -4.63
N THR A 321 7.47 -11.94 -5.44
CA THR A 321 8.06 -10.61 -5.50
C THR A 321 7.47 -9.75 -6.63
N ILE A 322 6.83 -10.38 -7.60
CA ILE A 322 6.02 -9.78 -8.67
C ILE A 322 4.87 -10.74 -8.95
N VAL A 323 3.66 -10.22 -9.04
CA VAL A 323 2.46 -10.94 -9.44
C VAL A 323 1.81 -10.27 -10.65
N LEU A 324 1.13 -11.04 -11.48
CA LEU A 324 0.34 -10.51 -12.60
C LEU A 324 -1.14 -10.78 -12.34
N THR A 325 -1.98 -9.80 -12.67
CA THR A 325 -3.44 -9.87 -12.52
C THR A 325 -4.12 -9.44 -13.82
N GLU A 326 -5.08 -10.22 -14.31
CA GLU A 326 -5.76 -9.95 -15.59
C GLU A 326 -6.54 -8.63 -15.57
N SER A 327 -7.21 -8.36 -14.45
CA SER A 327 -8.11 -7.20 -14.33
C SER A 327 -7.39 -5.87 -14.22
N ASN A 328 -6.20 -5.82 -13.60
CA ASN A 328 -5.53 -4.59 -13.17
C ASN A 328 -4.36 -4.19 -14.06
N ASP A 329 -3.54 -5.17 -14.48
CA ASP A 329 -2.27 -4.91 -15.18
C ASP A 329 -2.45 -4.17 -16.50
N GLN A 330 -3.56 -4.41 -17.20
CA GLN A 330 -3.88 -3.74 -18.47
C GLN A 330 -4.01 -2.20 -18.37
N TYR A 331 -4.20 -1.68 -17.16
CA TYR A 331 -4.31 -0.24 -16.89
C TYR A 331 -3.00 0.38 -16.42
N ILE A 332 -1.94 -0.42 -16.22
CA ILE A 332 -0.62 0.09 -15.83
C ILE A 332 0.07 0.66 -17.09
N ASN A 333 0.50 1.92 -16.99
CA ASN A 333 1.13 2.61 -18.12
C ASN A 333 2.54 2.05 -18.37
N ASN A 334 2.89 1.83 -19.64
CA ASN A 334 4.22 1.38 -20.04
C ASN A 334 5.35 2.38 -19.70
N THR A 335 5.02 3.64 -19.40
CA THR A 335 5.98 4.61 -18.87
C THR A 335 6.31 4.30 -17.41
N THR A 336 5.32 3.88 -16.62
CA THR A 336 5.49 3.53 -15.20
C THR A 336 6.13 2.16 -15.06
N TYR A 337 5.64 1.16 -15.79
CA TYR A 337 6.22 -0.18 -15.80
C TYR A 337 6.54 -0.63 -17.24
N PRO A 338 7.75 -0.34 -17.74
CA PRO A 338 8.17 -0.76 -19.07
C PRO A 338 8.16 -2.27 -19.20
N ASP A 339 7.62 -2.77 -20.33
CA ASP A 339 7.63 -4.20 -20.68
C ASP A 339 7.02 -5.12 -19.59
N LEU A 340 5.98 -4.65 -18.88
CA LEU A 340 5.24 -5.48 -17.95
C LEU A 340 4.77 -6.78 -18.65
N PRO A 341 5.13 -7.96 -18.15
CA PRO A 341 4.70 -9.22 -18.76
C PRO A 341 3.17 -9.33 -18.81
N VAL A 342 2.67 -9.89 -19.89
CA VAL A 342 1.23 -10.05 -20.08
C VAL A 342 0.71 -11.23 -19.27
N TYR A 343 -0.43 -11.03 -18.59
CA TYR A 343 -1.13 -12.11 -17.89
C TYR A 343 -1.53 -13.22 -18.88
N PRO A 344 -1.42 -14.52 -18.52
CA PRO A 344 -1.71 -15.66 -19.39
C PRO A 344 -3.22 -15.91 -19.57
N THR A 345 -3.94 -14.94 -20.14
CA THR A 345 -5.40 -14.98 -20.35
C THR A 345 -5.86 -16.25 -21.05
N GLY A 346 -6.92 -16.87 -20.52
CA GLY A 346 -7.53 -18.10 -21.04
C GLY A 346 -6.73 -19.39 -20.74
N LYS A 347 -5.62 -19.29 -19.98
CA LYS A 347 -4.84 -20.44 -19.50
C LYS A 347 -5.11 -20.76 -18.04
N THR A 348 -5.35 -19.73 -17.25
CA THR A 348 -5.60 -19.83 -15.82
C THR A 348 -6.49 -18.68 -15.35
N ASN A 349 -6.80 -18.65 -14.07
CA ASN A 349 -7.51 -17.61 -13.38
C ASN A 349 -6.75 -17.19 -12.10
N HIS A 350 -7.16 -16.09 -11.48
CA HIS A 350 -6.51 -15.47 -10.31
C HIS A 350 -5.09 -14.98 -10.61
N SER A 351 -4.45 -14.39 -9.61
CA SER A 351 -3.09 -13.86 -9.74
C SER A 351 -2.08 -14.97 -10.03
N VAL A 352 -1.07 -14.67 -10.84
CA VAL A 352 0.04 -15.58 -11.15
C VAL A 352 1.36 -14.98 -10.68
N THR A 353 2.28 -15.84 -10.23
CA THR A 353 3.63 -15.44 -9.83
C THR A 353 4.53 -15.32 -11.05
N LEU A 354 5.31 -14.24 -11.12
CA LEU A 354 6.38 -14.11 -12.10
C LEU A 354 7.67 -14.74 -11.57
N LEU A 355 8.28 -15.62 -12.34
CA LEU A 355 9.57 -16.26 -12.08
C LEU A 355 10.55 -15.88 -13.19
N LYS A 356 11.67 -15.24 -12.82
CA LYS A 356 12.74 -14.90 -13.76
C LYS A 356 14.09 -15.22 -13.15
N THR A 357 14.81 -16.15 -13.76
CA THR A 357 16.12 -16.59 -13.28
C THR A 357 17.24 -15.81 -13.97
N GLY A 358 18.42 -15.79 -13.36
CA GLY A 358 19.63 -15.20 -13.96
C GLY A 358 19.67 -13.68 -13.94
N GLU A 359 18.81 -13.02 -13.19
CA GLU A 359 18.89 -11.57 -12.98
C GLU A 359 20.17 -11.21 -12.22
N THR A 360 20.76 -10.08 -12.58
CA THR A 360 21.89 -9.50 -11.86
C THR A 360 21.39 -8.66 -10.69
N GLU A 361 22.13 -8.67 -9.59
CA GLU A 361 21.84 -7.78 -8.48
C GLU A 361 21.94 -6.31 -8.92
N TYR A 362 21.13 -5.45 -8.29
CA TYR A 362 21.19 -4.00 -8.53
C TYR A 362 22.55 -3.44 -8.11
N ASP A 363 23.17 -2.65 -8.97
CA ASP A 363 24.48 -2.00 -8.71
C ASP A 363 24.29 -0.69 -7.92
N TRP A 364 24.30 -0.80 -6.60
CA TRP A 364 24.15 0.32 -5.69
C TRP A 364 25.30 1.31 -5.82
N GLN A 365 24.97 2.56 -6.16
CA GLN A 365 25.98 3.64 -6.32
C GLN A 365 26.34 4.25 -4.97
N THR A 366 25.42 4.31 -4.03
CA THR A 366 25.65 4.78 -2.66
C THR A 366 26.07 3.62 -1.79
N THR A 367 27.38 3.48 -1.57
CA THR A 367 27.95 2.36 -0.79
C THR A 367 28.09 2.65 0.70
N SER A 368 27.91 3.90 1.11
CA SER A 368 27.96 4.32 2.51
C SER A 368 26.88 5.37 2.77
N PHE A 369 25.89 4.99 3.52
CA PHE A 369 24.83 5.87 4.02
C PHE A 369 24.84 5.86 5.54
N THR A 370 24.83 7.03 6.15
CA THR A 370 24.72 7.18 7.60
C THR A 370 23.31 7.64 7.91
N LYS A 371 22.55 6.80 8.56
CA LYS A 371 21.18 7.11 8.94
C LYS A 371 21.12 8.32 9.88
N PRO A 372 20.16 9.24 9.70
CA PRO A 372 19.87 10.30 10.67
C PRO A 372 19.62 9.75 12.07
N LYS A 373 19.93 10.54 13.12
CA LYS A 373 19.56 10.16 14.48
C LYS A 373 18.05 10.09 14.62
N LYS A 374 17.53 9.14 15.41
CA LYS A 374 16.09 9.02 15.71
C LYS A 374 15.49 10.33 16.25
N THR A 375 16.26 11.07 17.04
CA THR A 375 15.84 12.34 17.66
C THR A 375 15.73 13.48 16.65
N ASP A 376 16.41 13.38 15.52
CA ASP A 376 16.50 14.41 14.47
C ASP A 376 15.68 14.06 13.23
N LEU A 377 14.92 12.98 13.25
CA LEU A 377 14.09 12.64 12.10
C LEU A 377 13.07 13.74 11.81
N VAL A 378 13.08 14.20 10.57
CA VAL A 378 12.04 15.01 9.95
C VAL A 378 11.52 14.21 8.77
N ILE A 379 10.41 13.54 9.00
CA ILE A 379 9.81 12.56 8.10
C ILE A 379 8.80 13.26 7.20
N TYR A 380 8.82 12.96 5.92
CA TYR A 380 7.80 13.37 4.95
C TYR A 380 6.96 12.15 4.59
N GLU A 381 5.72 12.11 5.08
CA GLU A 381 4.77 11.05 4.75
C GLU A 381 4.21 11.28 3.35
N LEU A 382 4.31 10.26 2.47
CA LEU A 382 4.06 10.40 1.05
C LEU A 382 3.25 9.24 0.48
N LEU A 383 2.13 9.55 -0.17
CA LEU A 383 1.36 8.64 -1.01
C LEU A 383 1.72 8.90 -2.49
N ILE A 384 2.40 7.97 -3.14
CA ILE A 384 2.87 8.13 -4.52
C ILE A 384 1.72 8.43 -5.48
N ARG A 385 0.56 7.78 -5.30
CA ARG A 385 -0.66 8.00 -6.10
C ARG A 385 -1.09 9.46 -6.16
N ASP A 386 -1.00 10.18 -5.04
CA ASP A 386 -1.51 11.56 -4.90
C ASP A 386 -0.36 12.59 -4.86
N PHE A 387 0.88 12.19 -5.15
CA PHE A 387 2.05 13.07 -5.11
C PHE A 387 2.44 13.61 -6.48
N ASP A 388 2.44 12.77 -7.52
CA ASP A 388 2.71 13.19 -8.90
C ASP A 388 1.76 12.48 -9.88
N ALA A 389 1.44 13.14 -10.98
CA ALA A 389 0.50 12.64 -11.99
C ALA A 389 0.97 11.37 -12.72
N LEU A 390 2.26 11.04 -12.67
CA LEU A 390 2.80 9.81 -13.21
C LEU A 390 2.73 8.63 -12.24
N HIS A 391 2.36 8.85 -10.99
CA HIS A 391 2.20 7.82 -9.94
C HIS A 391 3.37 6.85 -9.85
N SER A 392 4.62 7.33 -9.98
CA SER A 392 5.76 6.42 -10.12
C SER A 392 6.94 6.77 -9.21
N PHE A 393 7.78 5.79 -8.91
CA PHE A 393 9.04 5.97 -8.19
C PHE A 393 9.96 6.99 -8.89
N ASP A 394 10.01 6.97 -10.23
CA ASP A 394 10.81 7.91 -11.00
C ASP A 394 10.26 9.34 -10.86
N ALA A 395 8.94 9.53 -10.81
CA ALA A 395 8.35 10.84 -10.59
C ALA A 395 8.66 11.40 -9.20
N VAL A 396 8.67 10.55 -8.16
CA VAL A 396 9.12 10.96 -6.82
C VAL A 396 10.60 11.33 -6.85
N LYS A 397 11.44 10.55 -7.55
CA LYS A 397 12.86 10.82 -7.70
C LYS A 397 13.13 12.19 -8.34
N GLU A 398 12.33 12.61 -9.31
CA GLU A 398 12.41 13.94 -9.93
C GLU A 398 12.06 15.09 -8.98
N ARG A 399 11.36 14.81 -7.87
CA ARG A 399 10.98 15.79 -6.84
C ARG A 399 11.94 15.84 -5.64
N LEU A 400 13.00 15.07 -5.63
CA LEU A 400 13.92 15.01 -4.49
C LEU A 400 14.65 16.33 -4.20
N ASP A 401 14.86 17.18 -5.20
CA ASP A 401 15.45 18.51 -4.97
C ASP A 401 14.52 19.36 -4.09
N TYR A 402 13.21 19.35 -4.36
CA TYR A 402 12.21 20.04 -3.55
C TYR A 402 12.20 19.52 -2.09
N LEU A 403 12.23 18.20 -1.90
CA LEU A 403 12.23 17.58 -0.57
C LEU A 403 13.54 17.86 0.19
N GLN A 404 14.67 17.85 -0.52
CA GLN A 404 15.96 18.20 0.05
C GLN A 404 16.06 19.67 0.45
N ASP A 405 15.51 20.58 -0.38
CA ASP A 405 15.47 22.03 -0.10
C ASP A 405 14.54 22.34 1.08
N LEU A 406 13.45 21.59 1.25
CA LEU A 406 12.62 21.66 2.45
C LEU A 406 13.41 21.25 3.70
N GLY A 407 14.39 20.35 3.54
CA GLY A 407 15.30 19.94 4.62
C GLY A 407 14.90 18.63 5.30
N ILE A 408 13.94 17.86 4.76
CA ILE A 408 13.58 16.56 5.33
C ILE A 408 14.76 15.59 5.23
N ASN A 409 14.83 14.62 6.15
CA ASN A 409 15.87 13.62 6.17
C ASN A 409 15.35 12.17 6.21
N ALA A 410 14.04 12.00 6.09
CA ALA A 410 13.41 10.72 5.86
C ALA A 410 12.13 10.88 5.05
N ILE A 411 11.83 9.91 4.19
CA ILE A 411 10.54 9.75 3.51
C ILE A 411 9.87 8.51 4.07
N GLU A 412 8.61 8.65 4.52
CA GLU A 412 7.75 7.54 4.88
C GLU A 412 6.75 7.33 3.75
N PHE A 413 6.93 6.25 3.00
CA PHE A 413 5.98 5.88 1.95
C PHE A 413 4.80 5.15 2.57
N MET A 414 3.58 5.57 2.25
CA MET A 414 2.39 4.77 2.46
C MET A 414 2.55 3.41 1.77
N PRO A 415 1.78 2.37 2.12
CA PRO A 415 2.12 0.99 1.77
C PRO A 415 2.44 0.79 0.28
N LEU A 416 3.58 0.13 0.03
CA LEU A 416 4.11 -0.18 -1.30
C LEU A 416 3.98 -1.67 -1.65
N MET A 417 3.46 -2.50 -0.74
CA MET A 417 3.21 -3.91 -0.99
C MET A 417 2.05 -4.06 -1.96
N GLU A 418 2.10 -5.05 -2.85
CA GLU A 418 1.02 -5.33 -3.81
C GLU A 418 -0.33 -5.41 -3.11
N PHE A 419 -1.28 -4.59 -3.54
CA PHE A 419 -2.61 -4.45 -2.98
C PHE A 419 -3.69 -4.75 -4.03
N ASP A 420 -4.94 -4.90 -3.59
CA ASP A 420 -6.06 -5.14 -4.47
C ASP A 420 -6.40 -3.89 -5.28
N GLY A 421 -6.42 -4.01 -6.61
CA GLY A 421 -6.65 -2.89 -7.53
C GLY A 421 -5.39 -2.09 -7.83
N ASN A 422 -5.53 -0.95 -8.54
CA ASN A 422 -4.42 -0.06 -8.88
C ASN A 422 -4.46 1.25 -8.08
N GLU A 423 -5.62 1.65 -7.58
CA GLU A 423 -5.82 2.92 -6.91
C GLU A 423 -6.24 2.71 -5.45
N SER A 424 -5.27 2.67 -4.55
CA SER A 424 -5.49 2.44 -3.12
C SER A 424 -4.57 3.34 -2.28
N TRP A 425 -4.84 3.41 -0.98
CA TRP A 425 -3.87 3.85 0.02
C TRP A 425 -2.83 2.75 0.33
N GLY A 426 -3.09 1.49 -0.10
CA GLY A 426 -2.22 0.34 0.11
C GLY A 426 -2.53 -0.49 1.36
N TYR A 427 -3.53 -0.12 2.17
CA TYR A 427 -3.94 -0.88 3.37
C TYR A 427 -4.86 -2.07 3.08
N ASN A 428 -4.88 -2.54 1.84
CA ASN A 428 -5.52 -3.78 1.41
C ASN A 428 -4.50 -4.72 0.74
N PRO A 429 -3.39 -5.08 1.45
CA PRO A 429 -2.31 -5.84 0.85
C PRO A 429 -2.75 -7.27 0.52
N SER A 430 -2.41 -7.72 -0.67
CA SER A 430 -2.63 -9.09 -1.14
C SER A 430 -1.34 -9.92 -1.10
N PHE A 431 -0.20 -9.34 -1.47
CA PHE A 431 1.11 -10.01 -1.48
C PHE A 431 2.15 -9.13 -0.77
N HIS A 432 2.37 -9.40 0.52
CA HIS A 432 3.24 -8.58 1.36
C HIS A 432 4.72 -8.55 0.93
N MET A 433 5.19 -9.50 0.13
CA MET A 433 6.56 -9.54 -0.34
C MET A 433 6.73 -8.93 -1.74
N ALA A 434 5.64 -8.74 -2.49
CA ALA A 434 5.66 -8.10 -3.80
C ALA A 434 5.60 -6.58 -3.69
N LEU A 435 6.40 -5.89 -4.51
CA LEU A 435 6.28 -4.45 -4.73
C LEU A 435 5.13 -4.18 -5.69
N ASP A 436 4.29 -3.19 -5.39
CA ASP A 436 3.15 -2.86 -6.23
C ASP A 436 3.59 -2.28 -7.58
N LYS A 437 3.12 -2.92 -8.66
CA LYS A 437 3.46 -2.59 -10.03
C LYS A 437 2.92 -1.23 -10.49
N TYR A 438 1.89 -0.74 -9.85
CA TYR A 438 1.26 0.54 -10.21
C TYR A 438 2.21 1.72 -9.99
N TYR A 439 3.21 1.54 -9.13
CA TYR A 439 4.23 2.55 -8.85
C TYR A 439 5.53 2.37 -9.62
N GLY A 440 5.72 1.24 -10.32
CA GLY A 440 6.89 0.98 -11.15
C GLY A 440 7.63 -0.30 -10.85
N THR A 441 8.83 -0.41 -11.41
CA THR A 441 9.68 -1.59 -11.29
C THR A 441 10.49 -1.60 -9.99
N LYS A 442 10.98 -2.78 -9.59
CA LYS A 442 11.93 -2.91 -8.46
C LYS A 442 13.21 -2.11 -8.67
N GLU A 443 13.67 -2.00 -9.92
CA GLU A 443 14.86 -1.22 -10.28
C GLU A 443 14.62 0.29 -10.11
N ALA A 444 13.42 0.78 -10.48
CA ALA A 444 13.05 2.19 -10.26
C ALA A 444 12.98 2.52 -8.76
N PHE A 445 12.40 1.61 -7.95
CA PHE A 445 12.38 1.80 -6.49
C PHE A 445 13.77 1.78 -5.87
N LYS A 446 14.63 0.82 -6.24
CA LYS A 446 16.03 0.80 -5.81
C LYS A 446 16.80 2.05 -6.24
N GLY A 447 16.55 2.54 -7.46
CA GLY A 447 17.13 3.78 -7.96
C GLY A 447 16.67 5.02 -7.21
N LEU A 448 15.43 5.05 -6.72
CA LEU A 448 14.94 6.10 -5.84
C LEU A 448 15.63 6.03 -4.46
N ILE A 449 15.74 4.85 -3.86
CA ILE A 449 16.42 4.65 -2.56
C ILE A 449 17.89 5.07 -2.64
N ASP A 450 18.60 4.65 -3.70
CA ASP A 450 20.00 4.97 -3.91
C ASP A 450 20.25 6.49 -3.98
N GLU A 451 19.38 7.21 -4.71
CA GLU A 451 19.41 8.66 -4.79
C GLU A 451 19.04 9.35 -3.47
N CYS A 452 18.06 8.81 -2.72
CA CYS A 452 17.73 9.30 -1.38
C CYS A 452 18.89 9.14 -0.41
N HIS A 453 19.54 7.98 -0.39
CA HIS A 453 20.72 7.74 0.43
C HIS A 453 21.90 8.66 0.05
N ALA A 454 22.11 8.93 -1.24
CA ALA A 454 23.13 9.87 -1.72
C ALA A 454 22.89 11.30 -1.20
N ARG A 455 21.63 11.65 -0.93
CA ARG A 455 21.20 12.96 -0.37
C ARG A 455 21.10 12.97 1.16
N GLY A 456 21.34 11.85 1.83
CA GLY A 456 21.23 11.74 3.29
C GLY A 456 19.78 11.55 3.77
N ILE A 457 18.87 11.11 2.89
CA ILE A 457 17.44 10.88 3.17
C ILE A 457 17.22 9.38 3.38
N ALA A 458 16.68 9.01 4.54
CA ALA A 458 16.30 7.65 4.89
C ALA A 458 14.95 7.27 4.29
N ILE A 459 14.74 5.97 4.05
CA ILE A 459 13.48 5.43 3.51
C ILE A 459 12.79 4.57 4.55
N ILE A 460 11.57 4.96 4.89
CA ILE A 460 10.66 4.23 5.78
C ILE A 460 9.49 3.76 4.92
N VAL A 461 9.06 2.52 5.10
CA VAL A 461 7.90 1.96 4.40
C VAL A 461 6.82 1.63 5.41
N ASP A 462 5.61 2.08 5.13
CA ASP A 462 4.43 1.72 5.90
C ASP A 462 3.97 0.31 5.54
N VAL A 463 3.65 -0.50 6.56
CA VAL A 463 3.31 -1.91 6.39
C VAL A 463 2.10 -2.32 7.21
N ALA A 464 1.13 -2.96 6.55
CA ALA A 464 -0.07 -3.51 7.17
C ALA A 464 0.08 -5.02 7.39
N PHE A 465 0.68 -5.43 8.53
CA PHE A 465 0.84 -6.83 8.91
C PHE A 465 -0.23 -7.33 9.88
N ASN A 466 -1.20 -6.52 10.26
CA ASN A 466 -2.32 -6.95 11.09
C ASN A 466 -3.37 -7.75 10.30
N HIS A 467 -3.45 -7.55 8.97
CA HIS A 467 -4.44 -8.19 8.10
C HIS A 467 -3.91 -8.42 6.68
N ALA A 468 -4.70 -9.15 5.90
CA ALA A 468 -4.52 -9.28 4.45
C ALA A 468 -5.86 -9.25 3.72
N SER A 469 -5.85 -8.83 2.45
CA SER A 469 -7.03 -8.85 1.58
C SER A 469 -7.48 -10.28 1.25
N GLY A 470 -8.66 -10.42 0.67
CA GLY A 470 -9.20 -11.71 0.24
C GLY A 470 -8.38 -12.39 -0.87
N GLN A 471 -7.56 -11.63 -1.60
CA GLN A 471 -6.69 -12.18 -2.65
C GLN A 471 -5.41 -12.83 -2.11
N ASN A 472 -5.10 -12.68 -0.81
CA ASN A 472 -3.91 -13.29 -0.22
C ASN A 472 -3.91 -14.82 -0.39
N PRO A 473 -2.83 -15.44 -0.94
CA PRO A 473 -2.79 -16.87 -1.22
C PRO A 473 -3.00 -17.76 0.01
N TYR A 474 -2.44 -17.39 1.15
CA TYR A 474 -2.64 -18.15 2.39
C TYR A 474 -4.04 -18.01 2.95
N TYR A 475 -4.70 -16.84 2.79
CA TYR A 475 -6.11 -16.72 3.12
C TYR A 475 -6.96 -17.62 2.24
N ARG A 476 -6.75 -17.61 0.93
CA ARG A 476 -7.47 -18.43 -0.04
C ARG A 476 -7.29 -19.93 0.20
N MET A 477 -6.11 -20.35 0.70
CA MET A 477 -5.84 -21.77 0.98
C MET A 477 -6.65 -22.31 2.15
N TRP A 478 -7.06 -21.43 3.06
CA TRP A 478 -7.83 -21.76 4.26
C TRP A 478 -8.95 -20.74 4.51
N ASN A 479 -9.91 -20.66 3.57
CA ASN A 479 -11.12 -19.89 3.75
C ASN A 479 -12.39 -20.73 3.51
N THR A 480 -13.54 -20.21 3.93
CA THR A 480 -14.84 -20.87 3.80
C THR A 480 -15.49 -20.65 2.43
N ASP A 481 -14.84 -19.88 1.54
CA ASP A 481 -15.32 -19.56 0.18
C ASP A 481 -14.64 -20.40 -0.90
N ASN A 482 -14.22 -21.62 -0.56
CA ASN A 482 -13.58 -22.57 -1.48
C ASN A 482 -12.41 -21.97 -2.28
N GLY A 483 -11.63 -21.08 -1.65
CA GLY A 483 -10.46 -20.48 -2.25
C GLY A 483 -10.73 -19.27 -3.15
N ASN A 484 -11.97 -18.73 -3.17
CA ASN A 484 -12.25 -17.41 -3.72
C ASN A 484 -11.83 -16.31 -2.74
N TYR A 485 -12.31 -15.09 -2.92
CA TYR A 485 -11.81 -13.90 -2.20
C TYR A 485 -12.67 -13.53 -0.97
N GLY A 486 -13.83 -14.18 -0.81
CA GLY A 486 -14.79 -13.92 0.25
C GLY A 486 -14.74 -14.91 1.41
N GLY A 487 -15.85 -14.93 2.18
CA GLY A 487 -15.99 -15.83 3.33
C GLY A 487 -15.22 -15.39 4.57
N GLN A 488 -14.86 -16.35 5.40
CA GLN A 488 -14.03 -16.20 6.61
C GLN A 488 -12.85 -17.16 6.53
N ALA A 489 -11.79 -16.92 7.29
CA ALA A 489 -10.77 -17.92 7.46
C ALA A 489 -11.38 -19.19 8.07
N SER A 490 -10.93 -20.36 7.65
CA SER A 490 -11.37 -21.64 8.20
C SER A 490 -10.70 -21.90 9.55
N ALA A 491 -11.35 -22.72 10.41
CA ALA A 491 -10.87 -23.01 11.76
C ALA A 491 -9.48 -23.68 11.80
N ASP A 492 -9.05 -24.30 10.72
CA ASP A 492 -7.76 -24.93 10.55
C ASP A 492 -6.71 -24.02 9.90
N SER A 493 -7.03 -22.74 9.65
CA SER A 493 -6.06 -21.78 9.14
C SER A 493 -4.87 -21.61 10.09
N PRO A 494 -3.63 -21.82 9.62
CA PRO A 494 -2.45 -21.61 10.46
C PRO A 494 -2.00 -20.14 10.50
N PHE A 495 -2.69 -19.23 9.78
CA PHE A 495 -2.30 -17.82 9.63
C PHE A 495 -3.36 -16.84 10.14
N PHE A 496 -4.65 -17.13 9.98
CA PHE A 496 -5.72 -16.17 10.16
C PHE A 496 -6.68 -16.59 11.28
N ASN A 497 -7.29 -15.62 11.93
CA ASN A 497 -8.39 -15.82 12.84
C ASN A 497 -9.70 -15.99 12.05
N GLU A 498 -10.60 -16.90 12.46
CA GLU A 498 -11.94 -17.01 11.88
C GLU A 498 -12.74 -15.70 12.07
N THR A 499 -12.51 -15.03 13.19
CA THR A 499 -13.06 -13.72 13.52
C THR A 499 -11.98 -12.92 14.22
N ALA A 500 -11.84 -11.65 13.87
CA ALA A 500 -10.84 -10.78 14.45
C ALA A 500 -10.96 -10.71 15.98
N THR A 501 -9.82 -10.74 16.63
CA THR A 501 -9.68 -10.72 18.10
C THR A 501 -9.48 -9.30 18.64
N HIS A 502 -9.89 -8.29 17.88
CA HIS A 502 -9.84 -6.87 18.22
C HIS A 502 -10.95 -6.10 17.50
N SER A 503 -11.31 -4.91 17.98
CA SER A 503 -12.44 -4.13 17.47
C SER A 503 -12.18 -3.35 16.18
N TYR A 504 -10.92 -3.15 15.81
CA TYR A 504 -10.54 -2.42 14.59
C TYR A 504 -10.28 -3.37 13.42
N SER A 505 -11.20 -4.33 13.23
CA SER A 505 -11.06 -5.33 12.16
C SER A 505 -11.29 -4.72 10.79
N VAL A 506 -10.34 -4.92 9.90
CA VAL A 506 -10.42 -4.67 8.46
C VAL A 506 -9.90 -5.91 7.74
N PHE A 507 -10.52 -6.30 6.64
CA PHE A 507 -10.15 -7.50 5.87
C PHE A 507 -9.99 -8.77 6.73
N ASN A 508 -8.96 -9.56 6.50
CA ASN A 508 -8.75 -10.87 7.15
C ASN A 508 -7.64 -10.76 8.19
N ASP A 509 -7.98 -10.97 9.45
CA ASP A 509 -7.14 -10.74 10.61
C ASP A 509 -6.09 -11.85 10.78
N PHE A 510 -4.80 -11.48 10.82
CA PHE A 510 -3.72 -12.42 11.10
C PHE A 510 -3.70 -12.85 12.56
N ASN A 511 -3.50 -14.15 12.79
CA ASN A 511 -3.30 -14.69 14.13
C ASN A 511 -1.83 -14.64 14.53
N HIS A 512 -1.41 -13.57 15.20
CA HIS A 512 -0.03 -13.37 15.62
C HIS A 512 0.45 -14.27 16.79
N SER A 513 -0.42 -15.12 17.33
CA SER A 513 0.00 -16.18 18.26
C SER A 513 0.54 -17.41 17.53
N GLN A 514 0.22 -17.58 16.23
CA GLN A 514 0.64 -18.71 15.42
C GLN A 514 2.09 -18.54 14.93
N GLN A 515 2.87 -19.61 15.03
CA GLN A 515 4.26 -19.58 14.57
C GLN A 515 4.35 -19.38 13.04
N ALA A 516 3.40 -19.90 12.27
CA ALA A 516 3.34 -19.73 10.82
C ALA A 516 3.22 -18.26 10.43
N THR A 517 2.35 -17.50 11.12
CA THR A 517 2.22 -16.04 10.92
C THR A 517 3.52 -15.32 11.25
N LYS A 518 4.15 -15.67 12.37
CA LYS A 518 5.43 -15.06 12.77
C LYS A 518 6.55 -15.35 11.76
N ASP A 519 6.62 -16.57 11.26
CA ASP A 519 7.59 -16.96 10.22
C ASP A 519 7.33 -16.23 8.90
N TYR A 520 6.05 -16.04 8.53
CA TYR A 520 5.66 -15.26 7.36
C TYR A 520 6.10 -13.81 7.48
N VAL A 521 5.74 -13.14 8.57
CA VAL A 521 6.14 -11.74 8.83
C VAL A 521 7.66 -11.60 8.84
N LYS A 522 8.36 -12.53 9.51
CA LYS A 522 9.83 -12.58 9.51
C LYS A 522 10.40 -12.67 8.10
N ARG A 523 9.91 -13.61 7.28
CA ARG A 523 10.39 -13.82 5.91
C ARG A 523 10.21 -12.59 5.02
N VAL A 524 9.04 -11.93 5.15
CA VAL A 524 8.72 -10.72 4.40
C VAL A 524 9.58 -9.54 4.86
N THR A 525 9.68 -9.29 6.17
CA THR A 525 10.48 -8.16 6.69
C THR A 525 11.96 -8.30 6.36
N GLU A 526 12.54 -9.50 6.52
CA GLU A 526 13.94 -9.77 6.12
C GLU A 526 14.17 -9.49 4.64
N TYR A 527 13.20 -9.83 3.77
CA TYR A 527 13.30 -9.58 2.33
C TYR A 527 13.34 -8.08 2.02
N TRP A 528 12.40 -7.30 2.54
CA TRP A 528 12.36 -5.86 2.29
C TRP A 528 13.63 -5.15 2.77
N ILE A 529 14.16 -5.50 3.95
CA ILE A 529 15.40 -4.95 4.48
C ILE A 529 16.61 -5.31 3.60
N GLN A 530 16.72 -6.57 3.18
CA GLN A 530 17.89 -7.07 2.45
C GLN A 530 17.87 -6.68 0.98
N GLU A 531 16.71 -6.77 0.33
CA GLU A 531 16.54 -6.55 -1.11
C GLU A 531 16.53 -5.06 -1.47
N TYR A 532 15.79 -4.27 -0.70
CA TYR A 532 15.59 -2.85 -1.02
C TYR A 532 16.48 -1.92 -0.18
N LYS A 533 17.14 -2.42 0.87
CA LYS A 533 17.96 -1.61 1.78
C LYS A 533 17.19 -0.40 2.35
N ILE A 534 15.91 -0.57 2.63
CA ILE A 534 15.11 0.43 3.34
C ILE A 534 15.61 0.60 4.77
N ASP A 535 15.33 1.74 5.38
CA ASP A 535 15.89 2.12 6.68
C ASP A 535 14.94 1.93 7.85
N GLY A 536 13.64 1.78 7.60
CA GLY A 536 12.65 1.60 8.63
C GLY A 536 11.32 1.07 8.13
N PHE A 537 10.50 0.60 9.09
CA PHE A 537 9.08 0.34 8.90
C PHE A 537 8.23 1.17 9.87
N ARG A 538 7.13 1.71 9.33
CA ARG A 538 5.97 2.12 10.12
C ARG A 538 4.95 0.99 10.09
N TRP A 539 4.58 0.48 11.26
CA TRP A 539 3.64 -0.64 11.40
C TRP A 539 2.23 -0.11 11.62
N ASP A 540 1.38 -0.37 10.66
CA ASP A 540 -0.02 0.04 10.67
C ASP A 540 -0.82 -0.71 11.72
N LEU A 541 -1.77 -0.03 12.36
CA LEU A 541 -2.79 -0.56 13.25
C LEU A 541 -2.23 -1.62 14.23
N THR A 542 -1.18 -1.30 14.98
CA THR A 542 -0.60 -2.25 15.94
C THR A 542 -1.56 -2.71 17.02
N LYS A 543 -2.70 -2.03 17.21
CA LYS A 543 -3.82 -2.50 18.05
C LYS A 543 -4.36 -3.86 17.61
N GLY A 544 -4.27 -4.19 16.33
CA GLY A 544 -4.71 -5.44 15.74
C GLY A 544 -3.88 -6.68 16.08
N PHE A 545 -2.75 -6.53 16.77
CA PHE A 545 -1.85 -7.65 17.06
C PHE A 545 -2.20 -8.45 18.32
N THR A 546 -3.22 -8.06 19.09
CA THR A 546 -3.65 -8.81 20.27
C THR A 546 -4.56 -9.98 19.92
N GLN A 547 -4.43 -11.08 20.67
CA GLN A 547 -5.31 -12.24 20.58
C GLN A 547 -6.23 -12.36 21.81
N ASN A 548 -6.28 -11.33 22.68
CA ASN A 548 -6.96 -11.38 23.96
C ASN A 548 -8.32 -10.71 24.01
N CYS A 549 -8.71 -9.99 22.92
CA CYS A 549 -9.95 -9.23 22.87
C CYS A 549 -10.98 -9.87 21.92
N THR A 550 -12.01 -9.13 21.55
CA THR A 550 -13.01 -9.54 20.57
C THR A 550 -13.34 -8.39 19.63
N SER A 551 -13.93 -8.69 18.50
CA SER A 551 -14.29 -7.71 17.45
C SER A 551 -15.28 -6.61 17.89
N ASN A 552 -15.91 -6.72 19.05
CA ASN A 552 -16.88 -5.75 19.58
C ASN A 552 -16.43 -5.13 20.91
N ASP A 553 -15.17 -5.30 21.33
CA ASP A 553 -14.67 -4.79 22.62
C ASP A 553 -13.58 -3.74 22.42
N ASP A 554 -14.01 -2.50 22.12
CA ASP A 554 -13.14 -1.33 22.01
C ASP A 554 -12.36 -1.08 23.30
N SER A 555 -12.98 -1.34 24.46
CA SER A 555 -12.35 -1.11 25.75
C SER A 555 -11.18 -2.06 25.95
N CYS A 556 -11.33 -3.33 25.65
CA CYS A 556 -10.23 -4.29 25.68
C CYS A 556 -9.12 -3.92 24.69
N THR A 557 -9.50 -3.68 23.43
CA THR A 557 -8.54 -3.39 22.35
C THR A 557 -7.72 -2.12 22.62
N ASN A 558 -8.33 -1.07 23.18
CA ASN A 558 -7.65 0.19 23.49
C ASN A 558 -6.86 0.15 24.79
N ASN A 559 -7.05 -0.85 25.67
CA ASN A 559 -6.29 -1.00 26.88
C ASN A 559 -5.01 -1.83 26.67
N PHE A 560 -4.14 -1.83 27.67
CA PHE A 560 -2.88 -2.57 27.68
C PHE A 560 -3.07 -4.06 27.45
N GLN A 561 -2.35 -4.63 26.46
CA GLN A 561 -2.33 -6.05 26.12
C GLN A 561 -0.89 -6.59 26.09
N GLN A 562 -0.56 -7.49 27.00
CA GLN A 562 0.82 -8.01 27.13
C GLN A 562 1.23 -8.87 25.93
N ASP A 563 0.33 -9.66 25.35
CA ASP A 563 0.59 -10.50 24.16
C ASP A 563 1.00 -9.65 22.97
N ARG A 564 0.33 -8.54 22.76
CA ARG A 564 0.64 -7.55 21.71
C ARG A 564 2.00 -6.89 21.95
N VAL A 565 2.29 -6.53 23.21
CA VAL A 565 3.60 -5.98 23.59
C VAL A 565 4.71 -6.96 23.24
N ASP A 566 4.52 -8.23 23.55
CA ASP A 566 5.54 -9.26 23.42
C ASP A 566 5.81 -9.61 21.93
N VAL A 567 4.75 -9.81 21.13
CA VAL A 567 4.91 -10.15 19.73
C VAL A 567 5.52 -9.01 18.91
N LEU A 568 5.16 -7.75 19.21
CA LEU A 568 5.75 -6.60 18.53
C LEU A 568 7.22 -6.38 18.91
N LYS A 569 7.63 -6.73 20.14
CA LYS A 569 9.05 -6.80 20.53
C LYS A 569 9.80 -7.90 19.78
N GLU A 570 9.18 -9.06 19.59
CA GLU A 570 9.74 -10.16 18.80
C GLU A 570 9.98 -9.72 17.35
N TYR A 571 9.01 -9.04 16.72
CA TYR A 571 9.18 -8.49 15.37
C TYR A 571 10.23 -7.38 15.31
N ALA A 572 10.36 -6.58 16.34
CA ALA A 572 11.42 -5.58 16.43
C ALA A 572 12.82 -6.23 16.46
N ASP A 573 12.98 -7.30 17.23
CA ASP A 573 14.24 -8.04 17.31
C ASP A 573 14.63 -8.67 15.96
N ILE A 574 13.67 -9.18 15.19
CA ILE A 574 13.89 -9.71 13.83
C ILE A 574 14.47 -8.62 12.93
N GLN A 575 13.89 -7.42 12.96
CA GLN A 575 14.35 -6.30 12.14
C GLN A 575 15.75 -5.86 12.55
N TRP A 576 16.03 -5.69 13.86
CA TRP A 576 17.36 -5.32 14.35
C TRP A 576 18.42 -6.41 14.18
N ASN A 577 18.03 -7.68 14.03
CA ASN A 577 18.96 -8.74 13.63
C ASN A 577 19.38 -8.63 12.17
N SER A 578 18.51 -8.10 11.31
CA SER A 578 18.78 -7.87 9.89
C SER A 578 19.55 -6.56 9.67
N ASP A 579 19.19 -5.50 10.37
CA ASP A 579 19.86 -4.20 10.37
C ASP A 579 19.82 -3.61 11.80
N PRO A 580 20.97 -3.54 12.50
CA PRO A 580 21.02 -3.08 13.88
C PRO A 580 20.48 -1.67 14.12
N ASP A 581 20.52 -0.80 13.13
CA ASP A 581 20.09 0.60 13.21
C ASP A 581 18.76 0.88 12.51
N PHE A 582 18.00 -0.18 12.22
CA PHE A 582 16.71 -0.08 11.55
C PHE A 582 15.69 0.70 12.38
N TYR A 583 14.97 1.64 11.75
CA TYR A 583 13.90 2.40 12.40
C TYR A 583 12.65 1.55 12.53
N ILE A 584 12.08 1.54 13.72
CA ILE A 584 10.82 0.86 14.00
C ILE A 584 9.87 1.90 14.57
N ILE A 585 8.75 2.09 13.89
CA ILE A 585 7.70 3.05 14.27
C ILE A 585 6.39 2.29 14.35
N PHE A 586 5.68 2.39 15.48
CA PHE A 586 4.36 1.79 15.64
C PHE A 586 3.27 2.85 15.59
N GLU A 587 2.31 2.68 14.69
CA GLU A 587 1.02 3.34 14.83
C GLU A 587 0.21 2.58 15.85
N HIS A 588 0.20 3.09 17.09
CA HIS A 588 -0.56 2.47 18.17
C HIS A 588 -1.69 3.35 18.65
N LEU A 589 -1.40 4.61 18.98
CA LEU A 589 -2.38 5.60 19.44
C LEU A 589 -3.24 5.05 20.60
N GLY A 590 -2.62 4.29 21.48
CA GLY A 590 -3.26 3.58 22.59
C GLY A 590 -2.88 4.13 23.96
N THR A 591 -2.82 3.26 24.97
CA THR A 591 -2.46 3.65 26.32
C THR A 591 -0.98 3.90 26.47
N ASN A 592 -0.62 5.00 27.11
CA ASN A 592 0.79 5.41 27.29
C ASN A 592 1.65 4.39 28.04
N ASN A 593 1.06 3.59 28.94
CA ASN A 593 1.80 2.54 29.66
C ASN A 593 2.24 1.38 28.73
N GLU A 594 1.49 1.13 27.66
CA GLU A 594 1.83 0.15 26.64
C GLU A 594 2.93 0.69 25.73
N GLU A 595 2.75 1.92 25.22
CA GLU A 595 3.75 2.61 24.42
C GLU A 595 5.09 2.73 25.15
N THR A 596 5.07 2.95 26.46
CA THR A 596 6.27 3.01 27.31
C THR A 596 7.05 1.69 27.28
N GLN A 597 6.38 0.53 27.13
CA GLN A 597 7.06 -0.76 27.04
C GLN A 597 7.94 -0.87 25.78
N TRP A 598 7.48 -0.31 24.67
CA TRP A 598 8.22 -0.33 23.41
C TRP A 598 9.29 0.76 23.37
N VAL A 599 8.96 1.97 23.82
CA VAL A 599 9.93 3.08 23.88
C VAL A 599 11.16 2.70 24.72
N ASN A 600 10.96 2.02 25.83
CA ASN A 600 12.05 1.59 26.72
C ASN A 600 12.72 0.27 26.31
N TYR A 601 12.25 -0.40 25.25
CA TYR A 601 12.76 -1.71 24.88
C TYR A 601 14.18 -1.63 24.33
N ARG A 602 15.12 -2.28 25.01
CA ARG A 602 16.55 -2.37 24.65
C ARG A 602 17.24 -0.99 24.51
N LEU A 603 16.80 0.02 25.28
CA LEU A 603 17.43 1.37 25.25
C LEU A 603 18.91 1.34 25.64
N SER A 604 19.34 0.48 26.57
CA SER A 604 20.73 0.34 26.95
C SER A 604 21.63 -0.15 25.80
N GLU A 605 21.05 -0.69 24.74
CA GLU A 605 21.72 -1.14 23.52
C GLU A 605 21.59 -0.11 22.38
N GLY A 606 21.10 1.10 22.66
CA GLY A 606 20.86 2.13 21.66
C GLY A 606 19.61 1.89 20.81
N LYS A 607 18.75 0.91 21.20
CA LYS A 607 17.50 0.58 20.48
C LYS A 607 16.38 1.54 20.91
N GLY A 608 15.21 1.05 21.21
CA GLY A 608 13.99 1.81 21.48
C GLY A 608 13.12 1.94 20.23
N ILE A 609 11.84 1.66 20.40
CA ILE A 609 10.84 1.72 19.32
C ILE A 609 10.19 3.09 19.38
N MET A 610 10.03 3.74 18.24
CA MET A 610 9.29 4.99 18.12
C MET A 610 7.80 4.69 17.95
N VAL A 611 6.96 5.65 18.34
CA VAL A 611 5.50 5.55 18.21
C VAL A 611 4.93 6.82 17.59
N TRP A 612 3.88 6.68 16.81
CA TRP A 612 3.14 7.82 16.26
C TRP A 612 2.46 8.62 17.37
N GLY A 613 2.48 9.94 17.23
CA GLY A 613 1.85 10.87 18.15
C GLY A 613 0.92 11.83 17.43
N ASN A 614 -0.38 11.52 17.44
CA ASN A 614 -1.41 12.35 16.84
C ASN A 614 -1.68 13.60 17.67
N HIS A 615 -1.48 14.78 17.10
CA HIS A 615 -1.78 16.08 17.68
C HIS A 615 -2.74 16.90 16.81
N ASN A 616 -3.34 16.32 15.79
CA ASN A 616 -4.18 16.98 14.81
C ASN A 616 -5.31 17.81 15.46
N THR A 617 -6.10 17.21 16.36
CA THR A 617 -7.21 17.92 17.03
C THR A 617 -6.74 19.16 17.75
N ASN A 618 -5.62 19.10 18.50
CA ASN A 618 -5.12 20.21 19.28
C ASN A 618 -4.62 21.35 18.39
N TYR A 619 -3.86 21.02 17.34
CA TYR A 619 -3.37 22.01 16.38
C TYR A 619 -4.50 22.59 15.54
N ASN A 620 -5.48 21.80 15.09
CA ASN A 620 -6.67 22.29 14.38
C ASN A 620 -7.42 23.34 15.22
N GLN A 621 -7.71 23.05 16.49
CA GLN A 621 -8.40 23.99 17.36
C GLN A 621 -7.58 25.27 17.58
N ALA A 622 -6.29 25.15 17.80
CA ALA A 622 -5.41 26.28 18.00
C ALA A 622 -5.27 27.14 16.72
N THR A 623 -5.07 26.53 15.54
CA THR A 623 -4.95 27.27 14.28
C THR A 623 -6.24 27.94 13.88
N MET A 624 -7.40 27.33 14.12
CA MET A 624 -8.71 27.96 13.92
C MET A 624 -8.99 29.11 14.92
N GLY A 625 -8.16 29.31 15.93
CA GLY A 625 -8.34 30.41 16.91
C GLY A 625 -9.39 30.13 17.96
N PHE A 626 -9.69 28.87 18.28
CA PHE A 626 -10.57 28.47 19.39
C PHE A 626 -9.77 28.29 20.70
N SER A 627 -10.49 28.17 21.82
CA SER A 627 -9.90 27.98 23.16
C SER A 627 -9.93 26.54 23.64
N ASP A 628 -10.88 25.75 23.16
CA ASP A 628 -11.10 24.38 23.62
C ASP A 628 -10.16 23.39 22.90
N ASN A 629 -9.64 22.42 23.67
CA ASN A 629 -8.74 21.37 23.16
C ASN A 629 -7.49 21.90 22.45
N THR A 630 -6.93 23.02 22.93
CA THR A 630 -5.74 23.65 22.34
C THR A 630 -4.45 23.34 23.09
N ASP A 631 -4.48 22.41 24.06
CA ASP A 631 -3.31 21.96 24.78
C ASP A 631 -2.58 20.89 23.99
N PHE A 632 -1.42 21.21 23.42
CA PHE A 632 -0.56 20.26 22.74
C PHE A 632 0.69 19.86 23.54
N SER A 633 0.64 19.99 24.87
CA SER A 633 1.74 19.60 25.75
C SER A 633 2.09 18.11 25.69
N TRP A 634 1.14 17.26 25.23
CA TRP A 634 1.34 15.81 25.06
C TRP A 634 2.34 15.43 23.97
N ILE A 635 2.75 16.40 23.12
CA ILE A 635 3.85 16.22 22.17
C ILE A 635 5.18 15.92 22.87
N SER A 636 5.32 16.37 24.13
CA SER A 636 6.53 16.19 24.94
C SER A 636 6.66 14.75 25.44
N TYR A 637 7.77 14.09 25.10
CA TYR A 637 8.11 12.79 25.66
C TYR A 637 8.20 12.80 27.18
N LYS A 638 8.57 13.94 27.79
CA LYS A 638 8.61 14.10 29.25
C LYS A 638 7.21 14.03 29.87
N ASN A 639 6.21 14.63 29.25
CA ASN A 639 4.82 14.57 29.72
C ASN A 639 4.24 13.17 29.60
N ARG A 640 4.77 12.38 28.66
CA ARG A 640 4.49 10.94 28.56
C ARG A 640 5.25 10.09 29.60
N GLY A 641 6.21 10.68 30.32
CA GLY A 641 7.05 9.99 31.30
C GLY A 641 8.13 9.12 30.66
N TRP A 642 8.49 9.39 29.41
CA TRP A 642 9.54 8.67 28.70
C TRP A 642 10.91 9.28 28.97
N SER A 643 11.95 8.48 28.86
CA SER A 643 13.33 8.92 29.04
C SER A 643 13.99 9.43 27.74
N VAL A 644 13.38 9.14 26.60
CA VAL A 644 13.89 9.48 25.27
C VAL A 644 12.76 10.04 24.39
N PRO A 645 13.08 10.94 23.43
CA PRO A 645 12.09 11.54 22.52
C PRO A 645 11.72 10.57 21.39
N ALA A 646 10.90 9.57 21.69
CA ALA A 646 10.47 8.53 20.73
C ALA A 646 9.10 8.80 20.09
N ASN A 647 8.53 9.99 20.29
CA ASN A 647 7.23 10.38 19.75
C ASN A 647 7.40 10.94 18.32
N VAL A 648 7.12 10.14 17.29
CA VAL A 648 6.97 10.65 15.91
C VAL A 648 5.67 11.44 15.88
N SER A 649 5.78 12.71 16.24
CA SER A 649 4.62 13.59 16.35
C SER A 649 4.23 14.16 14.98
N TYR A 650 2.93 14.41 14.80
CA TYR A 650 2.40 15.06 13.60
C TYR A 650 1.21 15.96 13.90
N MET A 651 1.07 17.00 13.09
CA MET A 651 -0.12 17.86 13.05
C MET A 651 -1.16 17.31 12.06
N GLU A 652 -0.69 16.68 10.99
CA GLU A 652 -1.45 16.05 9.92
C GLU A 652 -0.80 14.73 9.51
N SER A 653 -1.61 13.76 9.12
CA SER A 653 -1.21 12.53 8.43
C SER A 653 -2.21 12.22 7.31
N HIS A 654 -2.06 11.09 6.63
CA HIS A 654 -3.06 10.66 5.64
C HIS A 654 -4.46 10.49 6.26
N ASP A 655 -4.56 10.19 7.56
CA ASP A 655 -5.79 9.80 8.26
C ASP A 655 -6.59 10.96 8.86
N GLU A 656 -6.01 12.14 9.04
CA GLU A 656 -6.66 13.25 9.70
C GLU A 656 -7.09 14.36 8.74
N GLU A 657 -8.03 15.20 9.22
CA GLU A 657 -8.47 16.37 8.47
C GLU A 657 -7.39 17.45 8.42
N ARG A 658 -7.26 18.12 7.28
CA ARG A 658 -6.24 19.11 6.98
C ARG A 658 -6.44 20.40 7.80
N LEU A 659 -5.36 20.91 8.39
CA LEU A 659 -5.39 22.15 9.17
C LEU A 659 -5.89 23.31 8.30
N MET A 660 -5.39 23.40 7.08
CA MET A 660 -5.75 24.48 6.16
C MET A 660 -7.21 24.44 5.77
N TYR A 661 -7.76 23.23 5.46
CA TYR A 661 -9.19 23.06 5.22
C TYR A 661 -10.02 23.52 6.41
N LYS A 662 -9.64 23.12 7.63
CA LYS A 662 -10.34 23.52 8.86
C LYS A 662 -10.27 25.02 9.08
N ASN A 663 -9.13 25.66 8.85
CA ASN A 663 -8.96 27.11 8.99
C ASN A 663 -9.88 27.85 8.01
N LEU A 664 -9.92 27.48 6.75
CA LEU A 664 -10.72 28.15 5.73
C LEU A 664 -12.23 27.94 5.91
N GLN A 665 -12.66 26.77 6.45
CA GLN A 665 -14.08 26.48 6.63
C GLN A 665 -14.63 26.98 7.96
N TYR A 666 -13.84 26.93 9.05
CA TYR A 666 -14.32 27.09 10.41
C TYR A 666 -13.49 28.08 11.24
N GLY A 667 -12.50 28.73 10.62
CA GLY A 667 -11.63 29.68 11.30
C GLY A 667 -12.40 30.78 11.99
N ASN A 668 -11.96 31.15 13.18
CA ASN A 668 -12.55 32.24 14.00
C ASN A 668 -12.12 33.61 13.48
N SER A 669 -12.85 34.66 13.83
CA SER A 669 -12.56 36.04 13.39
C SER A 669 -12.81 37.07 14.49
N ASN A 670 -12.15 38.21 14.37
CA ASN A 670 -12.41 39.40 15.21
C ASN A 670 -12.08 40.68 14.43
N GLY A 671 -13.10 41.45 14.11
CA GLY A 671 -12.97 42.68 13.32
C GLY A 671 -12.47 42.37 11.90
N SER A 672 -11.30 42.88 11.56
CA SER A 672 -10.65 42.65 10.25
C SER A 672 -9.74 41.44 10.24
N TYR A 673 -9.46 40.82 11.38
CA TYR A 673 -8.69 39.57 11.45
C TYR A 673 -9.63 38.40 11.25
N ASP A 674 -9.46 37.72 10.14
CA ASP A 674 -10.33 36.58 9.72
C ASP A 674 -9.48 35.41 9.27
N ILE A 675 -9.56 34.31 10.01
CA ILE A 675 -8.78 33.07 9.73
C ILE A 675 -9.32 32.34 8.49
N GLN A 676 -10.55 32.59 8.06
CA GLN A 676 -11.08 32.04 6.80
C GLN A 676 -10.50 32.72 5.55
N ASN A 677 -9.71 33.79 5.71
CA ASN A 677 -8.96 34.41 4.62
C ASN A 677 -7.66 33.63 4.37
N LEU A 678 -7.36 33.31 3.12
CA LEU A 678 -6.24 32.44 2.74
C LEU A 678 -4.88 32.89 3.32
N PRO A 679 -4.41 34.15 3.16
CA PRO A 679 -3.16 34.58 3.75
C PRO A 679 -3.13 34.40 5.26
N THR A 680 -4.20 34.83 5.98
CA THR A 680 -4.29 34.68 7.43
C THR A 680 -4.28 33.19 7.86
N ALA A 681 -4.95 32.34 7.09
CA ALA A 681 -4.97 30.89 7.35
C ALA A 681 -3.57 30.27 7.22
N LEU A 682 -2.78 30.70 6.22
CA LEU A 682 -1.39 30.28 6.02
C LEU A 682 -0.49 30.78 7.16
N ASP A 683 -0.58 32.06 7.56
CA ASP A 683 0.14 32.60 8.72
C ASP A 683 -0.12 31.77 10.00
N ARG A 684 -1.34 31.24 10.15
CA ARG A 684 -1.70 30.37 11.29
C ARG A 684 -0.99 29.02 11.24
N ILE A 685 -0.71 28.49 10.05
CA ILE A 685 0.08 27.25 9.89
C ILE A 685 1.55 27.54 10.19
N GLU A 686 2.09 28.71 9.78
CA GLU A 686 3.44 29.12 10.15
C GLU A 686 3.62 29.21 11.67
N LEU A 687 2.66 29.87 12.36
CA LEU A 687 2.64 29.92 13.83
C LEU A 687 2.63 28.50 14.44
N ALA A 688 1.78 27.61 13.94
CA ALA A 688 1.70 26.23 14.43
C ALA A 688 3.00 25.48 14.19
N SER A 689 3.61 25.62 12.99
CA SER A 689 4.87 24.97 12.63
C SER A 689 6.02 25.37 13.56
N ALA A 690 6.07 26.64 14.01
CA ALA A 690 7.07 27.10 14.96
C ALA A 690 6.96 26.39 16.32
N PHE A 691 5.73 26.15 16.82
CA PHE A 691 5.48 25.43 18.08
C PHE A 691 5.57 23.91 17.91
N TYR A 692 5.54 23.43 16.69
CA TYR A 692 5.64 22.02 16.37
C TYR A 692 7.10 21.58 16.17
N MET A 693 7.83 22.23 15.25
CA MET A 693 9.19 21.84 14.87
C MET A 693 10.22 22.04 15.98
N THR A 694 10.01 23.04 16.87
CA THR A 694 10.97 23.38 17.91
C THR A 694 10.93 22.47 19.15
N VAL A 695 9.90 21.66 19.33
CA VAL A 695 9.86 20.68 20.43
C VAL A 695 10.85 19.53 20.11
N PRO A 696 11.72 19.12 21.07
CA PRO A 696 12.65 18.02 20.85
C PRO A 696 11.98 16.70 20.46
N GLY A 697 12.57 15.97 19.52
CA GLY A 697 12.12 14.68 19.04
C GLY A 697 11.72 14.66 17.56
N PRO A 698 11.45 13.44 17.00
CA PRO A 698 11.12 13.28 15.59
C PRO A 698 9.81 13.95 15.21
N LYS A 699 9.70 14.38 13.96
CA LYS A 699 8.55 15.08 13.39
C LYS A 699 8.15 14.45 12.08
N MET A 700 6.86 14.49 11.75
CA MET A 700 6.34 14.05 10.47
C MET A 700 5.48 15.15 9.82
N ILE A 701 5.65 15.36 8.54
CA ILE A 701 4.88 16.27 7.70
C ILE A 701 4.13 15.43 6.67
N TRP A 702 2.82 15.61 6.58
CA TRP A 702 2.03 15.04 5.49
C TRP A 702 2.27 15.83 4.20
N GLN A 703 2.35 15.12 3.06
CA GLN A 703 2.61 15.72 1.74
C GLN A 703 1.73 16.95 1.45
N PHE A 704 2.36 18.03 0.98
CA PHE A 704 1.80 19.33 0.70
C PHE A 704 1.27 20.10 1.95
N GLY A 705 1.37 19.55 3.16
CA GLY A 705 1.05 20.29 4.40
C GLY A 705 1.90 21.55 4.57
N GLU A 706 3.15 21.50 4.10
CA GLU A 706 4.09 22.63 4.05
C GLU A 706 3.72 23.69 3.00
N LEU A 707 2.75 23.39 2.13
CA LEU A 707 2.15 24.35 1.17
C LEU A 707 0.73 24.74 1.58
N GLY A 708 0.27 24.30 2.76
CA GLY A 708 -1.09 24.57 3.23
C GLY A 708 -2.14 23.88 2.37
N TYR A 709 -2.07 22.53 2.28
CA TYR A 709 -3.03 21.73 1.55
C TYR A 709 -4.44 21.91 2.10
N ASP A 710 -5.40 22.35 1.29
CA ASP A 710 -6.71 22.82 1.72
C ASP A 710 -7.91 22.00 1.21
N TYR A 711 -7.68 20.84 0.62
CA TYR A 711 -8.73 19.87 0.31
C TYR A 711 -9.00 18.96 1.51
N SER A 712 -10.28 18.76 1.84
CA SER A 712 -10.69 17.83 2.90
C SER A 712 -10.21 16.40 2.62
N ILE A 713 -9.94 15.65 3.69
CA ILE A 713 -9.70 14.22 3.60
C ILE A 713 -10.88 13.48 2.95
N ASP A 714 -12.10 14.01 3.09
CA ASP A 714 -13.31 13.42 2.48
C ASP A 714 -13.55 13.85 1.03
N TYR A 715 -12.68 14.70 0.45
CA TYR A 715 -12.76 15.04 -0.97
C TYR A 715 -12.62 13.78 -1.83
N ASN A 716 -13.56 13.56 -2.75
CA ASN A 716 -13.66 12.34 -3.58
C ASN A 716 -13.77 11.04 -2.76
N GLY A 717 -14.35 11.13 -1.54
CA GLY A 717 -14.36 10.06 -0.55
C GLY A 717 -13.03 9.94 0.22
N ARG A 718 -13.09 9.36 1.44
CA ARG A 718 -11.92 9.33 2.36
C ARG A 718 -10.68 8.71 1.71
N VAL A 719 -10.80 7.56 1.09
CA VAL A 719 -9.69 6.84 0.45
C VAL A 719 -9.51 7.15 -1.04
N GLY A 720 -10.36 8.01 -1.60
CA GLY A 720 -10.31 8.40 -3.03
C GLY A 720 -9.13 9.33 -3.32
N ASN A 721 -8.79 9.45 -4.63
CA ASN A 721 -7.67 10.25 -5.10
C ASN A 721 -7.82 11.72 -4.72
N LYS A 722 -6.74 12.32 -4.24
CA LYS A 722 -6.69 13.73 -3.85
C LYS A 722 -6.00 14.56 -4.94
N PRO A 723 -6.35 15.86 -5.08
CA PRO A 723 -5.69 16.74 -6.05
C PRO A 723 -4.18 16.85 -5.81
N ILE A 724 -3.41 16.78 -6.87
CA ILE A 724 -1.97 16.98 -6.90
C ILE A 724 -1.69 18.46 -7.13
N LEU A 725 -1.09 19.15 -6.16
CA LEU A 725 -1.09 20.61 -6.11
C LEU A 725 0.32 21.22 -6.21
N TRP A 726 1.14 20.77 -7.15
CA TRP A 726 2.46 21.35 -7.37
C TRP A 726 2.43 22.84 -7.74
N ASN A 727 1.34 23.34 -8.34
CA ASN A 727 1.14 24.77 -8.59
C ASN A 727 1.09 25.63 -7.34
N TYR A 728 0.81 25.05 -6.16
CA TYR A 728 0.84 25.79 -4.88
C TYR A 728 2.25 26.33 -4.56
N PHE A 729 3.29 25.64 -4.97
CA PHE A 729 4.67 26.10 -4.79
C PHE A 729 5.00 27.37 -5.60
N GLU A 730 4.19 27.70 -6.63
CA GLU A 730 4.33 28.91 -7.42
C GLU A 730 3.58 30.12 -6.80
N GLU A 731 2.72 29.89 -5.79
CA GLU A 731 1.96 30.93 -5.10
C GLU A 731 2.79 31.49 -3.94
N GLN A 732 3.04 32.82 -3.91
CA GLN A 732 3.99 33.41 -2.97
C GLN A 732 3.65 33.13 -1.50
N ASP A 733 2.40 33.36 -1.07
CA ASP A 733 2.00 33.15 0.34
C ASP A 733 2.20 31.68 0.79
N ARG A 734 2.00 30.72 -0.12
CA ARG A 734 2.23 29.29 0.15
C ARG A 734 3.72 28.94 0.15
N LYS A 735 4.48 29.60 -0.73
CA LYS A 735 5.93 29.48 -0.73
C LYS A 735 6.56 30.06 0.55
N ASP A 736 6.02 31.12 1.09
CA ASP A 736 6.48 31.70 2.36
C ASP A 736 6.27 30.71 3.52
N LEU A 737 5.14 29.97 3.52
CA LEU A 737 4.91 28.87 4.47
C LEU A 737 5.95 27.76 4.31
N TYR A 738 6.21 27.29 3.06
CA TYR A 738 7.28 26.32 2.76
C TYR A 738 8.64 26.80 3.28
N ASP A 739 9.01 28.06 2.99
CA ASP A 739 10.27 28.66 3.43
C ASP A 739 10.36 28.74 4.97
N THR A 740 9.23 28.95 5.65
CA THR A 740 9.13 28.92 7.13
C THR A 740 9.39 27.50 7.66
N PHE A 741 8.78 26.46 7.07
CA PHE A 741 9.06 25.07 7.43
C PHE A 741 10.54 24.74 7.19
N ALA A 742 11.11 25.09 6.04
CA ALA A 742 12.50 24.86 5.71
C ALA A 742 13.46 25.53 6.72
N LYS A 743 13.20 26.77 7.13
CA LYS A 743 13.99 27.48 8.16
C LYS A 743 13.91 26.78 9.53
N LEU A 744 12.70 26.35 9.95
CA LEU A 744 12.48 25.65 11.22
C LEU A 744 13.15 24.28 11.25
N ILE A 745 13.07 23.53 10.15
CA ILE A 745 13.76 22.24 9.98
C ILE A 745 15.28 22.45 10.07
N LYS A 746 15.80 23.48 9.39
CA LYS A 746 17.21 23.81 9.43
C LYS A 746 17.69 24.20 10.84
N LEU A 747 16.88 24.95 11.59
CA LEU A 747 17.14 25.23 13.01
C LEU A 747 17.25 23.90 13.78
N LYS A 748 16.24 23.04 13.65
CA LYS A 748 16.18 21.76 14.37
C LYS A 748 17.39 20.88 14.09
N LEU A 749 17.84 20.79 12.85
CA LEU A 749 18.91 19.88 12.44
C LEU A 749 20.32 20.42 12.67
N ASN A 750 20.50 21.74 12.65
CA ASN A 750 21.83 22.36 12.72
C ASN A 750 22.25 22.77 14.13
N TYR A 751 21.32 22.89 15.09
CA TYR A 751 21.62 23.39 16.43
C TYR A 751 21.25 22.37 17.51
N GLU A 752 22.24 21.94 18.30
CA GLU A 752 22.13 20.94 19.36
C GLU A 752 21.04 21.24 20.40
N ILE A 753 20.71 22.52 20.61
CA ILE A 753 19.69 22.95 21.58
C ILE A 753 18.32 22.36 21.29
N PHE A 754 18.00 22.01 20.05
CA PHE A 754 16.71 21.38 19.70
C PHE A 754 16.65 19.86 20.03
N GLU A 755 17.75 19.28 20.51
CA GLU A 755 17.83 17.95 21.11
C GLU A 755 17.86 18.01 22.65
N THR A 756 17.86 19.20 23.27
CA THR A 756 18.00 19.37 24.71
C THR A 756 16.95 18.60 25.50
N SER A 757 17.34 18.09 26.66
CA SER A 757 16.38 17.61 27.66
C SER A 757 15.92 18.69 28.63
N ASP A 758 16.49 19.90 28.59
CA ASP A 758 16.07 21.01 29.43
C ASP A 758 15.14 21.98 28.66
N PHE A 759 13.86 21.61 28.62
CA PHE A 759 12.84 22.45 27.98
C PHE A 759 11.53 22.47 28.80
N THR A 760 10.76 23.55 28.62
CA THR A 760 9.42 23.70 29.19
C THR A 760 8.40 24.12 28.16
N LEU A 761 7.20 23.56 28.23
CA LEU A 761 6.07 23.85 27.34
C LEU A 761 4.97 24.52 28.16
N ASP A 762 4.74 25.84 27.95
CA ASP A 762 3.59 26.56 28.45
C ASP A 762 2.61 26.77 27.29
N VAL A 763 1.93 25.65 26.91
CA VAL A 763 1.11 25.56 25.68
C VAL A 763 -0.35 25.17 25.97
N ALA A 764 -0.73 25.08 27.26
CA ALA A 764 -2.08 24.75 27.69
C ALA A 764 -2.99 25.98 27.86
N ASN A 765 -2.47 27.18 27.68
CA ASN A 765 -3.21 28.40 27.92
C ASN A 765 -4.37 28.58 26.93
N ILE A 766 -5.58 28.64 27.48
CA ILE A 766 -6.84 28.81 26.72
C ILE A 766 -7.01 30.17 26.08
N ASN A 767 -6.28 31.20 26.54
CA ASN A 767 -6.32 32.55 25.95
C ASN A 767 -5.53 32.64 24.63
N GLY A 768 -4.93 31.57 24.16
CA GLY A 768 -4.17 31.50 22.92
C GLY A 768 -2.70 31.90 23.06
N LEU A 769 -2.27 32.57 24.14
CA LEU A 769 -0.86 32.90 24.37
C LEU A 769 -0.09 31.64 24.78
N LYS A 770 0.96 31.31 24.03
CA LYS A 770 1.79 30.12 24.26
C LYS A 770 3.26 30.48 24.20
N ARG A 771 4.09 29.67 24.90
CA ARG A 771 5.55 29.79 24.85
C ARG A 771 6.25 28.49 25.11
N ILE A 772 7.45 28.38 24.55
CA ILE A 772 8.37 27.23 24.74
C ILE A 772 9.74 27.79 25.09
N HIS A 773 10.38 27.24 26.12
CA HIS A 773 11.77 27.54 26.45
C HIS A 773 12.61 26.28 26.20
N LEU A 774 13.74 26.45 25.54
CA LEU A 774 14.79 25.45 25.42
C LEU A 774 16.07 26.04 26.02
N THR A 775 16.80 25.24 26.82
CA THR A 775 18.06 25.64 27.42
C THR A 775 19.07 24.50 27.27
N ASP A 776 20.29 24.84 26.84
CA ASP A 776 21.40 23.91 26.82
C ASP A 776 22.70 24.69 27.04
N ALA A 777 23.14 24.74 28.28
CA ALA A 777 24.39 25.44 28.66
C ALA A 777 25.65 24.74 28.07
N SER A 778 25.52 23.52 27.58
CA SER A 778 26.61 22.76 26.97
C SER A 778 26.71 22.95 25.46
N ALA A 779 25.66 23.48 24.80
CA ALA A 779 25.64 23.70 23.37
C ALA A 779 26.75 24.68 22.94
N SER A 780 27.37 24.42 21.81
CA SER A 780 28.54 25.18 21.31
C SER A 780 28.17 26.55 20.75
N GLU A 781 26.92 26.76 20.35
CA GLU A 781 26.42 27.97 19.68
C GLU A 781 25.24 28.56 20.43
N ILE A 782 24.01 28.23 20.06
CA ILE A 782 22.78 28.71 20.69
C ILE A 782 22.53 27.93 21.99
N GLN A 783 22.50 28.62 23.14
CA GLN A 783 22.31 27.98 24.45
C GLN A 783 20.93 28.25 25.06
N ALA A 784 20.16 29.19 24.51
CA ALA A 784 18.82 29.47 24.95
C ALA A 784 17.94 29.85 23.76
N VAL A 785 16.76 29.23 23.68
CA VAL A 785 15.72 29.55 22.68
C VAL A 785 14.40 29.80 23.40
N LEU A 786 13.67 30.78 22.91
CA LEU A 786 12.33 31.14 23.38
C LEU A 786 11.40 31.27 22.18
N ILE A 787 10.32 30.49 22.16
CA ILE A 787 9.26 30.57 21.17
C ILE A 787 8.05 31.23 21.84
N LEU A 788 7.51 32.28 21.24
CA LEU A 788 6.32 32.96 21.65
C LEU A 788 5.29 32.95 20.54
N GLY A 789 3.99 32.79 20.89
CA GLY A 789 2.92 32.80 19.91
C GLY A 789 1.58 33.21 20.49
N ASN A 790 0.78 33.88 19.66
CA ASN A 790 -0.59 34.27 19.96
C ASN A 790 -1.57 33.53 19.04
N PHE A 791 -2.07 32.39 19.49
CA PHE A 791 -3.12 31.62 18.83
C PHE A 791 -4.53 32.19 18.96
N GLY A 792 -4.69 33.32 19.70
CA GLY A 792 -5.95 34.07 19.79
C GLY A 792 -6.25 34.87 18.52
N VAL A 793 -7.41 35.56 18.51
CA VAL A 793 -7.86 36.38 17.40
C VAL A 793 -7.80 37.90 17.75
N THR A 794 -7.12 38.23 18.82
CA THR A 794 -6.93 39.62 19.30
C THR A 794 -5.47 39.84 19.68
N THR A 795 -5.02 41.11 19.60
CA THR A 795 -3.72 41.50 20.12
C THR A 795 -3.65 41.26 21.63
N GLN A 796 -2.55 40.65 22.09
CA GLN A 796 -2.35 40.32 23.51
C GLN A 796 -0.91 40.59 23.95
N ASN A 797 -0.71 40.83 25.25
CA ASN A 797 0.62 40.96 25.85
C ASN A 797 1.01 39.67 26.54
N ILE A 798 2.25 39.20 26.29
CA ILE A 798 2.83 38.04 26.96
C ILE A 798 4.06 38.42 27.78
N ILE A 799 4.19 37.86 28.98
CA ILE A 799 5.43 37.89 29.75
C ILE A 799 6.31 36.74 29.27
N PRO A 800 7.40 37.00 28.54
CA PRO A 800 8.18 35.98 27.89
C PRO A 800 8.99 35.12 28.85
N ASN A 801 9.43 35.67 29.98
CA ASN A 801 10.36 35.08 30.95
C ASN A 801 11.65 34.60 30.25
N PHE A 802 12.33 35.52 29.59
CA PHE A 802 13.61 35.25 28.97
C PHE A 802 14.56 34.55 29.95
N GLN A 803 15.36 33.58 29.49
CA GLN A 803 16.30 32.82 30.36
C GLN A 803 17.41 33.72 30.88
N GLU A 804 17.77 34.78 30.15
CA GLU A 804 18.80 35.78 30.55
C GLU A 804 18.53 37.18 29.99
N SER A 805 19.15 38.20 30.55
CA SER A 805 19.19 39.54 29.98
C SER A 805 20.31 39.65 28.94
N GLY A 806 20.14 40.50 27.95
CA GLY A 806 21.11 40.68 26.86
C GLY A 806 20.43 40.79 25.51
N ASN A 807 21.20 40.60 24.46
CA ASN A 807 20.68 40.57 23.09
C ASN A 807 20.04 39.21 22.76
N TRP A 808 18.82 39.28 22.27
CA TRP A 808 18.10 38.14 21.73
C TRP A 808 17.83 38.39 20.24
N TYR A 809 17.89 37.36 19.44
CA TYR A 809 17.81 37.42 17.99
C TYR A 809 16.53 36.72 17.53
N ASN A 810 15.63 37.40 16.81
CA ASN A 810 14.49 36.75 16.14
C ASN A 810 15.04 36.03 14.90
N VAL A 811 15.29 34.76 15.04
CA VAL A 811 16.05 33.97 14.04
C VAL A 811 15.28 33.73 12.74
N LEU A 812 13.95 33.84 12.74
CA LEU A 812 13.14 33.74 11.51
C LEU A 812 12.99 35.10 10.79
N ALA A 813 13.34 36.19 11.45
CA ALA A 813 13.32 37.55 10.90
C ALA A 813 14.74 38.13 10.78
N ASP A 814 15.59 37.45 10.02
CA ASP A 814 16.97 37.82 9.69
C ASP A 814 17.82 38.23 10.92
N ASN A 815 17.58 37.58 12.05
CA ASN A 815 18.25 37.87 13.34
C ASN A 815 17.98 39.29 13.86
N GLU A 816 16.78 39.83 13.68
CA GLU A 816 16.38 41.11 14.28
C GLU A 816 16.69 41.09 15.78
N VAL A 817 17.42 42.12 16.26
CA VAL A 817 17.90 42.14 17.64
C VAL A 817 16.89 42.80 18.59
N LEU A 818 16.55 42.06 19.65
CA LEU A 818 15.83 42.55 20.81
C LEU A 818 16.80 42.65 22.00
N ASN A 819 17.03 43.88 22.52
CA ASN A 819 17.81 44.03 23.74
C ASN A 819 16.90 43.87 24.98
N VAL A 820 17.09 42.80 25.69
CA VAL A 820 16.34 42.43 26.89
C VAL A 820 17.07 42.94 28.14
N THR A 821 16.53 44.00 28.74
CA THR A 821 17.05 44.55 30.00
C THR A 821 16.33 44.00 31.24
N ASN A 822 15.13 43.46 31.03
CA ASN A 822 14.33 42.80 32.06
C ASN A 822 13.74 41.54 31.45
N VAL A 823 14.07 40.37 32.01
CA VAL A 823 13.62 39.05 31.54
C VAL A 823 12.09 38.89 31.55
N ALA A 824 11.38 39.67 32.36
CA ALA A 824 9.93 39.74 32.42
C ALA A 824 9.34 40.92 31.61
N GLN A 825 10.10 41.53 30.71
CA GLN A 825 9.64 42.58 29.82
C GLN A 825 8.50 42.05 28.95
N GLU A 826 7.32 42.68 29.05
CA GLU A 826 6.16 42.30 28.23
C GLU A 826 6.44 42.48 26.73
N ILE A 827 5.98 41.53 25.92
CA ILE A 827 5.97 41.63 24.48
C ILE A 827 4.52 41.61 23.99
N THR A 828 4.19 42.56 23.13
CA THR A 828 2.90 42.59 22.44
C THR A 828 2.95 41.73 21.22
N LEU A 829 2.01 40.80 21.09
CA LEU A 829 1.81 39.94 19.91
C LEU A 829 0.46 40.24 19.28
N GLN A 830 0.47 40.55 17.99
CA GLN A 830 -0.76 40.62 17.19
C GLN A 830 -1.45 39.26 17.13
N ALA A 831 -2.71 39.24 16.74
CA ALA A 831 -3.38 37.95 16.46
C ALA A 831 -2.62 37.18 15.37
N GLY A 832 -2.30 35.91 15.63
CA GLY A 832 -1.52 35.04 14.71
C GLY A 832 -0.01 35.26 14.74
N GLU A 833 0.49 36.27 15.46
CA GLU A 833 1.92 36.57 15.47
C GLU A 833 2.70 35.60 16.36
N PHE A 834 3.89 35.26 15.92
CA PHE A 834 4.86 34.41 16.64
C PHE A 834 6.28 34.97 16.51
N LYS A 835 7.14 34.58 17.43
CA LYS A 835 8.56 34.95 17.45
C LYS A 835 9.38 33.72 17.88
N VAL A 836 10.52 33.50 17.23
CA VAL A 836 11.52 32.53 17.65
C VAL A 836 12.81 33.27 17.99
N TYR A 837 13.02 33.48 19.29
CA TYR A 837 14.19 34.16 19.80
C TYR A 837 15.28 33.16 20.21
N ALA A 838 16.53 33.46 19.87
CA ALA A 838 17.72 32.78 20.38
C ALA A 838 18.70 33.77 20.99
N ASN A 839 19.49 33.35 21.98
CA ASN A 839 20.51 34.20 22.60
C ASN A 839 21.73 34.44 21.71
N MET A 840 21.84 33.76 20.56
CA MET A 840 22.83 33.98 19.53
C MET A 840 22.17 33.97 18.14
N PRO A 841 22.74 34.67 17.14
CA PRO A 841 22.18 34.66 15.79
C PRO A 841 22.29 33.27 15.13
N ALA A 842 21.26 32.88 14.39
CA ALA A 842 21.24 31.66 13.59
C ALA A 842 21.57 31.94 12.12
N THR A 843 22.25 31.00 11.46
CA THR A 843 22.46 31.05 10.00
C THR A 843 21.44 30.14 9.33
N LEU A 844 20.39 30.72 8.76
CA LEU A 844 19.28 30.00 8.13
C LEU A 844 19.24 30.16 6.60
N SER A 845 19.99 31.13 6.04
CA SER A 845 20.10 31.22 4.59
C SER A 845 20.70 29.91 4.05
N ASN A 846 19.99 29.24 3.16
CA ASN A 846 20.69 28.49 2.17
C ASN A 846 21.59 29.51 1.46
N GLU A 847 22.90 29.31 1.46
CA GLU A 847 23.69 29.90 0.42
C GLU A 847 23.23 29.22 -0.88
N ASN A 848 22.01 29.57 -1.34
CA ASN A 848 21.60 29.24 -2.69
C ASN A 848 22.59 29.92 -3.59
N PHE A 849 23.45 29.13 -4.19
CA PHE A 849 24.21 29.57 -5.35
C PHE A 849 23.21 29.75 -6.48
N SER A 850 22.39 30.82 -6.41
CA SER A 850 21.66 31.26 -7.57
C SER A 850 22.71 31.54 -8.64
N ALA A 851 22.66 30.74 -9.70
CA ALA A 851 23.28 31.15 -10.95
C ALA A 851 22.47 32.34 -11.50
N ASP A 852 22.53 33.47 -10.78
CA ASP A 852 22.05 34.73 -11.33
C ASP A 852 22.87 35.03 -12.58
N GLU A 853 22.24 35.03 -13.71
CA GLU A 853 22.77 35.23 -15.05
C GLU A 853 23.45 36.60 -15.26
N GLU A 854 23.58 37.45 -14.25
CA GLU A 854 24.12 38.82 -14.40
C GLU A 854 25.52 39.05 -13.84
N ASN A 855 26.17 38.08 -13.16
CA ASN A 855 27.57 38.22 -12.69
C ASN A 855 28.46 37.09 -13.20
N PHE A 856 28.82 37.14 -14.49
CA PHE A 856 29.67 36.17 -15.14
C PHE A 856 31.16 36.37 -14.80
N ILE A 857 31.55 36.05 -13.54
CA ILE A 857 33.01 35.83 -13.32
C ILE A 857 33.34 34.42 -13.83
N THR A 858 33.98 34.35 -14.98
CA THR A 858 34.43 33.10 -15.61
C THR A 858 35.80 32.71 -15.13
N LEU A 859 36.04 31.40 -14.97
CA LEU A 859 37.29 30.79 -14.62
C LEU A 859 37.89 30.13 -15.86
N PHE A 860 39.11 30.50 -16.21
CA PHE A 860 39.79 29.98 -17.42
C PHE A 860 41.30 29.86 -17.24
N PRO A 861 41.93 28.92 -17.93
CA PRO A 861 41.36 27.83 -18.66
C PRO A 861 40.74 26.80 -17.72
N ASN A 862 39.59 26.22 -18.10
CA ASN A 862 38.92 25.16 -17.34
C ASN A 862 38.27 24.16 -18.31
N PRO A 863 38.76 22.93 -18.39
CA PRO A 863 39.83 22.31 -17.61
C PRO A 863 41.20 22.95 -17.86
N THR A 864 42.02 22.98 -16.81
CA THR A 864 43.39 23.48 -16.93
C THR A 864 44.45 22.36 -16.93
N THR A 865 45.47 22.50 -17.77
CA THR A 865 46.70 21.68 -17.79
C THR A 865 47.91 22.51 -17.37
N THR A 866 47.66 23.77 -16.99
CA THR A 866 48.68 24.73 -16.59
C THR A 866 48.77 24.81 -15.06
N THR A 867 49.79 25.47 -14.58
CA THR A 867 50.07 25.70 -13.16
C THR A 867 49.22 26.83 -12.55
N SER A 868 48.25 27.39 -13.30
CA SER A 868 47.39 28.50 -12.86
C SER A 868 46.06 28.50 -13.58
N PHE A 869 45.12 29.23 -13.01
CA PHE A 869 43.88 29.67 -13.65
C PHE A 869 43.74 31.19 -13.49
N SER A 870 42.85 31.79 -14.27
CA SER A 870 42.55 33.22 -14.19
C SER A 870 41.03 33.43 -14.04
N LEU A 871 40.63 34.56 -13.50
CA LEU A 871 39.24 35.01 -13.43
C LEU A 871 39.04 36.19 -14.40
N SER A 872 37.84 36.30 -14.96
CA SER A 872 37.47 37.34 -15.93
C SER A 872 37.44 38.75 -15.33
N GLU A 873 37.34 38.87 -14.01
CA GLU A 873 37.25 40.13 -13.28
C GLU A 873 38.14 40.14 -12.01
N GLU A 874 38.43 41.32 -11.49
CA GLU A 874 39.08 41.51 -10.19
C GLU A 874 38.09 41.16 -9.04
N VAL A 875 38.57 40.43 -8.02
CA VAL A 875 37.78 39.95 -6.91
C VAL A 875 38.46 40.20 -5.57
N LEU A 876 37.68 40.27 -4.47
CA LEU A 876 38.23 40.57 -3.14
C LEU A 876 38.99 39.38 -2.54
N ALA A 877 38.53 38.16 -2.72
CA ALA A 877 39.16 36.97 -2.18
C ALA A 877 38.87 35.72 -3.02
N VAL A 878 39.86 34.80 -3.05
CA VAL A 878 39.68 33.48 -3.70
C VAL A 878 40.18 32.40 -2.76
N SER A 879 39.39 31.35 -2.63
CA SER A 879 39.77 30.14 -1.91
C SER A 879 39.46 28.90 -2.75
N VAL A 880 40.35 27.91 -2.72
CA VAL A 880 40.16 26.65 -3.43
C VAL A 880 39.91 25.51 -2.42
N PHE A 881 38.89 24.71 -2.67
CA PHE A 881 38.50 23.57 -1.85
C PHE A 881 38.58 22.29 -2.67
N ASN A 882 38.93 21.18 -2.03
CA ASN A 882 38.85 19.87 -2.65
C ASN A 882 37.41 19.35 -2.61
N ILE A 883 37.16 18.19 -3.23
CA ILE A 883 35.82 17.55 -3.26
C ILE A 883 35.27 17.16 -1.86
N GLN A 884 36.09 17.13 -0.82
CA GLN A 884 35.71 16.87 0.57
C GLN A 884 35.39 18.16 1.35
N GLY A 885 35.32 19.32 0.68
CA GLY A 885 35.08 20.62 1.31
C GLY A 885 36.29 21.19 2.08
N LYS A 886 37.41 20.50 2.11
CA LYS A 886 38.61 20.98 2.78
C LYS A 886 39.26 22.09 1.95
N ARG A 887 39.48 23.30 2.54
CA ARG A 887 40.17 24.39 1.90
C ARG A 887 41.65 23.99 1.68
N VAL A 888 42.09 23.90 0.43
CA VAL A 888 43.45 23.54 0.02
C VAL A 888 44.29 24.75 -0.32
N LYS A 889 43.64 25.88 -0.68
CA LYS A 889 44.35 27.14 -0.97
C LYS A 889 43.50 28.36 -0.59
N LYS A 890 44.14 29.42 -0.17
CA LYS A 890 43.57 30.76 -0.01
C LYS A 890 44.54 31.77 -0.61
N TYR A 891 44.05 32.68 -1.43
CA TYR A 891 44.86 33.76 -2.01
C TYR A 891 44.56 35.05 -1.29
N THR A 892 45.62 35.78 -0.99
CA THR A 892 45.56 37.14 -0.46
C THR A 892 45.79 38.13 -1.62
N PRO A 893 45.35 39.40 -1.52
CA PRO A 893 45.56 40.39 -2.57
C PRO A 893 47.03 40.53 -3.05
N GLU A 894 47.99 40.30 -2.15
CA GLU A 894 49.42 40.36 -2.43
C GLU A 894 49.91 39.12 -3.22
N SER A 895 49.16 38.04 -3.23
CA SER A 895 49.47 36.78 -3.92
C SER A 895 48.89 36.67 -5.34
N ILE A 896 48.16 37.69 -5.79
CA ILE A 896 47.45 37.71 -7.05
C ILE A 896 48.16 38.64 -8.02
N ALA A 897 48.57 38.14 -9.20
CA ALA A 897 49.12 38.93 -10.28
C ALA A 897 48.21 38.87 -11.51
N ASN A 898 47.56 39.98 -11.90
CA ASN A 898 46.72 40.08 -13.08
C ASN A 898 45.57 39.06 -13.10
N ASN A 899 44.83 38.91 -12.00
CA ASN A 899 43.75 37.95 -11.85
C ASN A 899 44.14 36.49 -12.10
N THR A 900 45.41 36.14 -11.91
CA THR A 900 45.94 34.81 -12.12
C THR A 900 46.34 34.15 -10.80
N TYR A 901 45.87 32.93 -10.60
CA TYR A 901 45.94 32.17 -9.36
C TYR A 901 46.74 30.89 -9.54
N LEU A 902 47.84 30.75 -8.81
CA LEU A 902 48.79 29.64 -8.94
C LEU A 902 48.27 28.38 -8.23
N ILE A 903 48.29 27.27 -8.97
CA ILE A 903 47.82 25.95 -8.51
C ILE A 903 48.85 24.83 -8.76
N ALA A 904 50.12 25.19 -8.96
CA ALA A 904 51.19 24.24 -9.30
C ALA A 904 51.40 23.13 -8.25
N ASP A 905 50.94 23.32 -7.03
CA ASP A 905 51.01 22.41 -5.90
C ASP A 905 49.76 21.57 -5.68
N LEU A 906 48.75 21.71 -6.52
CA LEU A 906 47.51 20.89 -6.48
C LEU A 906 47.64 19.71 -7.44
N ASN A 907 47.16 18.54 -7.00
CA ASN A 907 47.11 17.35 -7.82
C ASN A 907 46.02 17.44 -8.89
N GLN A 908 46.09 16.58 -9.91
CA GLN A 908 45.00 16.38 -10.86
C GLN A 908 43.72 16.03 -10.12
N GLY A 909 42.61 16.64 -10.51
CA GLY A 909 41.33 16.41 -9.85
C GLY A 909 40.32 17.55 -10.05
N ILE A 910 39.19 17.41 -9.36
CA ILE A 910 38.14 18.41 -9.31
C ILE A 910 38.28 19.22 -8.02
N TYR A 911 38.17 20.54 -8.16
CA TYR A 911 38.21 21.49 -7.07
C TYR A 911 37.06 22.50 -7.21
N PHE A 912 36.72 23.14 -6.10
CA PHE A 912 35.74 24.22 -6.06
C PHE A 912 36.49 25.52 -5.70
N VAL A 913 36.30 26.52 -6.51
CA VAL A 913 36.90 27.86 -6.32
C VAL A 913 35.83 28.79 -5.81
N ARG A 914 35.92 29.16 -4.53
CA ARG A 914 35.06 30.19 -3.89
C ARG A 914 35.65 31.55 -4.16
N ILE A 915 34.91 32.42 -4.74
CA ILE A 915 35.27 33.76 -5.20
C ILE A 915 34.42 34.76 -4.42
N GLU A 916 35.02 35.76 -3.79
CA GLU A 916 34.30 36.89 -3.18
C GLU A 916 34.42 38.11 -4.11
N ASN A 917 33.29 38.57 -4.68
CA ASN A 917 33.27 39.71 -5.58
C ASN A 917 33.32 41.06 -4.83
N ALA A 918 33.38 42.17 -5.56
CA ALA A 918 33.48 43.52 -5.02
C ALA A 918 32.25 43.92 -4.15
N MET A 919 31.10 43.27 -4.32
CA MET A 919 29.90 43.48 -3.54
C MET A 919 29.82 42.57 -2.29
N LYS A 920 30.91 41.84 -1.97
CA LYS A 920 30.99 40.84 -0.89
C LYS A 920 30.08 39.63 -1.06
N GLN A 921 29.60 39.37 -2.27
CA GLN A 921 28.88 38.13 -2.61
C GLN A 921 29.87 37.01 -2.92
N PHE A 922 29.47 35.77 -2.60
CA PHE A 922 30.29 34.60 -2.87
C PHE A 922 29.79 33.87 -4.11
N LEU A 923 30.75 33.54 -4.99
CA LEU A 923 30.55 32.73 -6.19
C LEU A 923 31.39 31.45 -6.09
N ILE A 924 30.83 30.30 -6.47
CA ILE A 924 31.63 29.08 -6.61
C ILE A 924 31.75 28.70 -8.10
N ARG A 925 32.92 28.32 -8.49
CA ARG A 925 33.20 27.79 -9.84
C ARG A 925 33.95 26.46 -9.70
N LYS A 926 33.55 25.49 -10.51
CA LYS A 926 34.27 24.22 -10.63
C LYS A 926 35.57 24.41 -11.40
N LEU A 927 36.67 23.94 -10.84
CA LEU A 927 37.99 23.90 -11.49
C LEU A 927 38.41 22.45 -11.70
N ILE A 928 38.73 22.09 -12.93
CA ILE A 928 39.26 20.77 -13.28
C ILE A 928 40.73 20.92 -13.66
N ILE A 929 41.58 20.24 -12.88
CA ILE A 929 43.03 20.15 -13.15
C ILE A 929 43.28 18.79 -13.80
N LYS A 930 43.83 18.81 -15.05
CA LYS A 930 44.17 17.61 -15.81
C LYS A 930 45.63 17.27 -15.71
#